data_19517fdbb730b96ed8e0394cee00de03
#
_entry.id   19517fdbb730b96ed8e0394cee00de03
#
_cell.length_a   1.000
_cell.length_b   1.000
_cell.length_c   1.000
_cell.angle_alpha   90.00
_cell.angle_beta   90.00
_cell.angle_gamma   90.00
#
_symmetry.space_group_name_H-M   'P 1'
#
loop_
_entity.id
_entity.type
_entity.pdbx_description
1 polymer ?
#
loop_
_entity_poly.entity_id
_entity_poly.type
_entity_poly.pdbx_seq_one_letter_code
_entity_poly.pdbx_strand_id
1 'polypeptide(L)'
;MALAHLLLPLIALVLSSACENPPSSQKDSPAVVAGDTTRHVLSAEDRALVLRARELDRADSLAAARAAYDQAAQKIPRLSDWLYLRAAGVTADSADRAGYYAKLRTDVARDRIARTDAIARERTRDFAGAIRAYNALGAKLDALRLRVNPPADDASRTAARGELLSFISGSTNSPDTREAIDLFDKVFTTTTPSEELVIARAAGKSGLPDRAATAYAKALGAGLGDVSDRLGYGSVLYRLRRYADAGTEFAKVRTPPALAAGAQYQRARAQIALGSTEAGRTTLRAITTAYPRDTSAASALLLLADLATDDNRDKDARQTLSAMLKRFPTGRHATNARFRAGMISYIQGDRKAAAAEFDSLIARDSNSTEALAAAYWAGRSYTALGEKTKGNARWRSIIAKEPLSYYAVLAAKRLDTTLVASDRSPSNYGKVAAVDSAMSRIVELKDVGMDVEAGFENDRLFRDALSNSARMVATAHALAGTDQASRSIALGRRAIDEIGRSPENYRLYFPVLERETLISSSKENGLDPVLVAALIRQESNFNPLATSPVGARGLMQLMPAVGKAVAESKGIGPWDPDLLYEPATNIKLGTAHLSGLVRKYPEVVKVLAAYNAGESRVEKWSTKTGAADPEVFTERIPFVETRDYVRTILRNRAYYQALYPW
;
A
#
# COMPACT_ATOMS: atom_id res chain seq x y z
N MET A 1 -21.84 -1.65 15.97
CA MET A 1 -20.54 -1.14 15.47
C MET A 1 -20.06 -1.95 14.27
N ALA A 2 -20.81 -1.95 13.20
CA ALA A 2 -20.48 -2.61 11.95
C ALA A 2 -20.67 -1.59 10.83
N LEU A 3 -19.80 -1.60 9.81
CA LEU A 3 -19.82 -0.73 8.62
C LEU A 3 -19.00 0.58 8.67
N ALA A 4 -17.85 0.61 9.34
CA ALA A 4 -16.95 1.77 9.25
C ALA A 4 -15.87 1.67 8.13
N HIS A 5 -15.86 0.63 7.27
CA HIS A 5 -14.79 0.41 6.29
C HIS A 5 -15.31 0.10 4.88
N LEU A 6 -16.12 0.98 4.33
CA LEU A 6 -16.44 0.95 2.91
C LEU A 6 -15.97 2.24 2.23
N LEU A 7 -14.67 2.55 2.32
CA LEU A 7 -13.97 3.46 1.42
C LEU A 7 -12.48 3.50 1.83
N LEU A 8 -11.69 2.62 1.24
CA LEU A 8 -10.36 3.02 0.82
C LEU A 8 -10.26 2.70 -0.66
N PRO A 9 -9.91 3.66 -1.47
CA PRO A 9 -9.62 3.40 -2.86
C PRO A 9 -8.32 2.64 -2.97
N LEU A 10 -8.25 1.84 -4.04
CA LEU A 10 -7.03 1.39 -4.70
C LEU A 10 -5.74 1.88 -4.03
N ILE A 11 -4.92 0.92 -3.63
CA ILE A 11 -3.48 1.15 -3.52
C ILE A 11 -3.01 1.53 -4.94
N ALA A 12 -3.08 2.81 -5.24
CA ALA A 12 -2.21 3.39 -6.24
C ALA A 12 -0.80 3.15 -5.70
N LEU A 13 0.05 2.52 -6.50
CA LEU A 13 1.48 2.50 -6.30
C LEU A 13 1.95 3.97 -6.21
N VAL A 14 1.96 4.54 -5.02
CA VAL A 14 2.65 5.80 -4.77
C VAL A 14 4.10 5.42 -4.55
N LEU A 15 4.92 5.72 -5.52
CA LEU A 15 6.35 5.92 -5.34
C LEU A 15 6.49 7.05 -4.32
N SER A 16 6.57 6.73 -3.03
CA SER A 16 6.83 7.73 -2.01
C SER A 16 8.29 8.11 -2.06
N SER A 17 8.55 9.33 -2.46
CA SER A 17 9.73 10.07 -2.05
C SER A 17 9.78 10.17 -0.53
N ALA A 18 10.97 9.95 -0.01
CA ALA A 18 11.48 10.09 1.34
C ALA A 18 10.55 10.77 2.37
N CYS A 19 10.04 9.97 3.32
CA CYS A 19 9.74 10.47 4.65
C CYS A 19 11.04 10.45 5.46
N GLU A 20 11.45 11.58 6.01
CA GLU A 20 12.50 11.67 7.01
C GLU A 20 12.11 10.83 8.22
N ASN A 21 12.93 9.82 8.50
CA ASN A 21 12.88 9.12 9.77
C ASN A 21 13.51 9.99 10.86
N PRO A 22 12.96 10.02 12.07
CA PRO A 22 13.65 10.65 13.20
C PRO A 22 14.98 9.94 13.46
N PRO A 23 15.97 10.62 14.03
CA PRO A 23 17.30 10.06 14.18
C PRO A 23 17.27 8.82 15.07
N SER A 24 17.58 7.66 14.50
CA SER A 24 17.79 6.44 15.24
C SER A 24 19.11 6.54 16.02
N SER A 25 19.05 6.27 17.31
CA SER A 25 20.23 6.02 18.12
C SER A 25 20.97 4.80 17.54
N GLN A 26 22.18 5.02 17.06
CA GLN A 26 23.06 3.96 16.58
C GLN A 26 23.35 2.96 17.71
N LYS A 27 22.85 1.75 17.56
CA LYS A 27 23.47 0.54 18.10
C LYS A 27 23.69 -0.40 16.93
N ASP A 28 24.87 -1.01 16.91
CA ASP A 28 25.31 -1.93 15.87
C ASP A 28 24.27 -3.02 15.60
N SER A 29 23.65 -2.99 14.42
CA SER A 29 22.74 -4.03 13.99
C SER A 29 23.55 -5.17 13.36
N PRO A 30 23.30 -6.44 13.73
CA PRO A 30 23.95 -7.56 13.07
C PRO A 30 23.47 -7.69 11.62
N ALA A 31 24.40 -7.99 10.73
CA ALA A 31 24.20 -8.13 9.31
C ALA A 31 23.14 -9.20 8.99
N VAL A 32 22.16 -8.85 8.16
CA VAL A 32 21.19 -9.78 7.58
C VAL A 32 21.92 -10.70 6.60
N VAL A 33 22.01 -11.98 6.94
CA VAL A 33 22.55 -13.02 6.07
C VAL A 33 21.47 -13.47 5.10
N ALA A 34 21.52 -13.00 3.88
CA ALA A 34 20.87 -13.65 2.74
C ALA A 34 21.96 -14.29 1.86
N GLY A 35 21.65 -15.46 1.31
CA GLY A 35 22.55 -16.38 0.62
C GLY A 35 23.75 -15.78 -0.08
N ASP A 36 24.87 -16.49 0.05
CA ASP A 36 26.23 -16.30 -0.41
C ASP A 36 26.39 -15.48 -1.71
N THR A 37 26.38 -14.17 -1.56
CA THR A 37 27.01 -13.23 -2.47
C THR A 37 28.09 -12.55 -1.66
N THR A 38 29.33 -12.58 -2.12
CA THR A 38 30.43 -11.76 -1.57
C THR A 38 30.03 -10.28 -1.69
N ARG A 39 29.23 -9.80 -0.73
CA ARG A 39 28.89 -8.38 -0.63
C ARG A 39 30.18 -7.65 -0.27
N HIS A 40 30.65 -6.82 -1.16
CA HIS A 40 31.69 -5.87 -0.82
C HIS A 40 31.13 -4.93 0.25
N VAL A 41 31.61 -5.08 1.46
CA VAL A 41 31.36 -4.14 2.57
C VAL A 41 32.53 -3.17 2.55
N LEU A 42 32.26 -1.89 2.80
CA LEU A 42 33.33 -0.90 2.98
C LEU A 42 34.28 -1.35 4.09
N SER A 43 35.58 -1.14 3.90
CA SER A 43 36.53 -1.30 5.01
C SER A 43 36.15 -0.33 6.15
N ALA A 44 36.53 -0.66 7.39
CA ALA A 44 36.27 0.23 8.52
C ALA A 44 36.88 1.64 8.29
N GLU A 45 38.05 1.70 7.62
CA GLU A 45 38.72 2.94 7.26
C GLU A 45 37.92 3.74 6.22
N ASP A 46 37.48 3.10 5.12
CA ASP A 46 36.70 3.75 4.07
C ASP A 46 35.35 4.25 4.61
N ARG A 47 34.69 3.44 5.44
CA ARG A 47 33.45 3.81 6.11
C ARG A 47 33.65 5.05 6.99
N ALA A 48 34.73 5.07 7.81
CA ALA A 48 35.06 6.20 8.66
C ALA A 48 35.31 7.50 7.87
N LEU A 49 35.97 7.42 6.70
CA LEU A 49 36.18 8.57 5.83
C LEU A 49 34.86 9.20 5.36
N VAL A 50 33.92 8.39 4.87
CA VAL A 50 32.62 8.91 4.40
C VAL A 50 31.80 9.45 5.56
N LEU A 51 31.75 8.76 6.70
CA LEU A 51 31.02 9.22 7.87
C LEU A 51 31.58 10.55 8.41
N ARG A 52 32.92 10.72 8.39
CA ARG A 52 33.57 11.99 8.77
C ARG A 52 33.19 13.12 7.82
N ALA A 53 33.18 12.87 6.50
CA ALA A 53 32.76 13.87 5.53
C ALA A 53 31.32 14.32 5.77
N ARG A 54 30.40 13.37 6.04
CA ARG A 54 29.01 13.66 6.35
C ARG A 54 28.80 14.39 7.68
N GLU A 55 29.61 14.09 8.68
CA GLU A 55 29.59 14.81 9.96
C GLU A 55 29.96 16.28 9.76
N LEU A 56 31.03 16.56 9.02
CA LEU A 56 31.46 17.92 8.68
C LEU A 56 30.40 18.66 7.85
N ASP A 57 29.75 17.95 6.94
CA ASP A 57 28.65 18.45 6.12
C ASP A 57 27.43 18.84 6.97
N ARG A 58 27.03 18.02 7.93
CA ARG A 58 25.94 18.31 8.89
C ARG A 58 26.29 19.47 9.83
N ALA A 59 27.55 19.60 10.17
CA ALA A 59 28.05 20.70 11.00
C ALA A 59 28.24 22.02 10.22
N ASP A 60 27.79 22.07 8.95
CA ASP A 60 27.92 23.21 8.02
C ASP A 60 29.38 23.69 7.84
N SER A 61 30.35 22.81 8.09
CA SER A 61 31.77 23.05 7.86
C SER A 61 32.13 22.81 6.40
N LEU A 62 31.60 23.61 5.47
CA LEU A 62 31.54 23.33 4.03
C LEU A 62 32.92 23.07 3.41
N ALA A 63 33.95 23.86 3.75
CA ALA A 63 35.30 23.69 3.19
C ALA A 63 35.94 22.37 3.66
N ALA A 64 35.79 22.01 4.93
CA ALA A 64 36.28 20.74 5.46
C ALA A 64 35.53 19.55 4.93
N ALA A 65 34.20 19.67 4.79
CA ALA A 65 33.35 18.64 4.18
C ALA A 65 33.74 18.38 2.73
N ARG A 66 33.98 19.45 1.93
CA ARG A 66 34.47 19.36 0.55
C ARG A 66 35.74 18.53 0.44
N ALA A 67 36.76 18.90 1.24
CA ALA A 67 38.04 18.21 1.24
C ALA A 67 37.90 16.72 1.64
N ALA A 68 37.07 16.44 2.67
CA ALA A 68 36.83 15.08 3.12
C ALA A 68 36.06 14.22 2.09
N TYR A 69 35.05 14.78 1.41
CA TYR A 69 34.37 14.08 0.31
C TYR A 69 35.29 13.84 -0.88
N ASP A 70 36.15 14.80 -1.26
CA ASP A 70 37.11 14.61 -2.35
C ASP A 70 38.12 13.51 -2.02
N GLN A 71 38.65 13.48 -0.79
CA GLN A 71 39.52 12.43 -0.30
C GLN A 71 38.83 11.05 -0.33
N ALA A 72 37.60 10.96 0.17
CA ALA A 72 36.84 9.71 0.14
C ALA A 72 36.56 9.25 -1.31
N ALA A 73 36.24 10.17 -2.23
CA ALA A 73 36.01 9.84 -3.64
C ALA A 73 37.23 9.26 -4.35
N GLN A 74 38.43 9.70 -3.99
CA GLN A 74 39.68 9.18 -4.52
C GLN A 74 39.99 7.78 -3.99
N LYS A 75 39.68 7.52 -2.72
CA LYS A 75 39.92 6.22 -2.08
C LYS A 75 38.86 5.16 -2.40
N ILE A 76 37.63 5.57 -2.68
CA ILE A 76 36.47 4.67 -2.87
C ILE A 76 35.89 4.86 -4.29
N PRO A 77 36.56 4.32 -5.35
CA PRO A 77 36.17 4.55 -6.75
C PRO A 77 34.73 4.14 -7.08
N ARG A 78 34.17 3.15 -6.35
CA ARG A 78 32.80 2.68 -6.57
C ARG A 78 31.73 3.68 -6.13
N LEU A 79 32.02 4.51 -5.14
CA LEU A 79 31.15 5.57 -4.65
C LEU A 79 31.55 6.97 -5.14
N SER A 80 32.64 7.07 -5.94
CA SER A 80 33.24 8.36 -6.31
C SER A 80 32.25 9.35 -6.92
N ASP A 81 31.35 8.91 -7.80
CA ASP A 81 30.36 9.79 -8.43
C ASP A 81 29.49 10.50 -7.39
N TRP A 82 28.97 9.75 -6.41
CA TRP A 82 28.13 10.29 -5.35
C TRP A 82 28.89 11.19 -4.39
N LEU A 83 30.14 10.82 -4.08
CA LEU A 83 31.02 11.61 -3.22
C LEU A 83 31.45 12.91 -3.90
N TYR A 84 31.72 12.91 -5.21
CA TYR A 84 31.97 14.13 -5.99
C TYR A 84 30.72 15.02 -6.08
N LEU A 85 29.53 14.45 -6.21
CA LEU A 85 28.29 15.24 -6.14
C LEU A 85 28.10 15.90 -4.77
N ARG A 86 28.42 15.17 -3.70
CA ARG A 86 28.38 15.76 -2.34
C ARG A 86 29.43 16.87 -2.18
N ALA A 87 30.67 16.66 -2.66
CA ALA A 87 31.69 17.69 -2.68
C ALA A 87 31.25 18.93 -3.46
N ALA A 88 30.64 18.75 -4.64
CA ALA A 88 30.09 19.84 -5.44
C ALA A 88 28.96 20.57 -4.67
N GLY A 89 28.08 19.84 -4.00
CA GLY A 89 26.95 20.40 -3.25
C GLY A 89 27.35 21.32 -2.07
N VAL A 90 28.61 21.23 -1.61
CA VAL A 90 29.17 22.09 -0.55
C VAL A 90 30.22 23.07 -1.06
N THR A 91 30.37 23.23 -2.37
CA THR A 91 31.38 24.09 -3.03
C THR A 91 30.76 25.39 -3.50
N ALA A 92 31.30 26.52 -3.09
CA ALA A 92 30.78 27.85 -3.45
C ALA A 92 31.15 28.26 -4.88
N ASP A 93 32.40 28.04 -5.28
CA ASP A 93 32.91 28.43 -6.59
C ASP A 93 32.32 27.56 -7.70
N SER A 94 31.86 28.19 -8.78
CA SER A 94 31.21 27.49 -9.90
C SER A 94 32.18 26.72 -10.79
N ALA A 95 33.41 27.19 -10.91
CA ALA A 95 34.45 26.50 -11.69
C ALA A 95 34.93 25.23 -10.96
N ASP A 96 35.11 25.34 -9.64
CA ASP A 96 35.42 24.18 -8.79
C ASP A 96 34.29 23.12 -8.87
N ARG A 97 33.03 23.55 -8.84
CA ARG A 97 31.88 22.62 -9.01
C ARG A 97 31.93 21.93 -10.38
N ALA A 98 32.19 22.69 -11.46
CA ALA A 98 32.33 22.13 -12.79
C ALA A 98 33.46 21.08 -12.86
N GLY A 99 34.56 21.29 -12.12
CA GLY A 99 35.63 20.33 -11.98
C GLY A 99 35.19 19.00 -11.35
N TYR A 100 34.29 19.02 -10.37
CA TYR A 100 33.69 17.80 -9.81
C TYR A 100 32.73 17.13 -10.80
N TYR A 101 31.89 17.89 -11.50
CA TYR A 101 30.96 17.35 -12.47
C TYR A 101 31.65 16.65 -13.64
N ALA A 102 32.82 17.15 -14.06
CA ALA A 102 33.64 16.53 -15.09
C ALA A 102 34.19 15.14 -14.68
N LYS A 103 34.30 14.85 -13.39
CA LYS A 103 34.75 13.55 -12.87
C LYS A 103 33.65 12.48 -12.84
N LEU A 104 32.36 12.83 -13.04
CA LEU A 104 31.24 11.90 -12.96
C LEU A 104 31.23 10.95 -14.16
N ARG A 105 31.09 9.66 -13.89
CA ARG A 105 31.17 8.58 -14.88
C ARG A 105 29.79 8.03 -15.25
N THR A 106 28.85 8.02 -14.30
CA THR A 106 27.53 7.40 -14.48
C THR A 106 26.47 8.43 -14.86
N ASP A 107 25.53 8.04 -15.73
CA ASP A 107 24.43 8.91 -16.14
C ASP A 107 23.50 9.23 -14.96
N VAL A 108 23.29 8.27 -14.04
CA VAL A 108 22.46 8.49 -12.84
C VAL A 108 23.00 9.61 -11.96
N ALA A 109 24.33 9.76 -11.86
CA ALA A 109 24.96 10.87 -11.15
C ALA A 109 24.91 12.17 -11.96
N ARG A 110 25.16 12.11 -13.26
CA ARG A 110 25.07 13.28 -14.16
C ARG A 110 23.68 13.92 -14.19
N ASP A 111 22.64 13.11 -14.15
CA ASP A 111 21.24 13.58 -14.05
C ASP A 111 20.97 14.41 -12.79
N ARG A 112 21.86 14.39 -11.80
CA ARG A 112 21.74 15.15 -10.54
C ARG A 112 22.51 16.47 -10.53
N ILE A 113 23.32 16.75 -11.55
CA ILE A 113 24.19 17.95 -11.61
C ILE A 113 23.37 19.22 -11.39
N ALA A 114 22.30 19.43 -12.14
CA ALA A 114 21.51 20.66 -12.05
C ALA A 114 20.86 20.82 -10.66
N ARG A 115 20.38 19.73 -10.05
CA ARG A 115 19.83 19.76 -8.69
C ARG A 115 20.92 20.05 -7.66
N THR A 116 22.09 19.44 -7.81
CA THR A 116 23.25 19.67 -6.93
C THR A 116 23.74 21.11 -7.03
N ASP A 117 23.77 21.71 -8.23
CA ASP A 117 24.14 23.12 -8.41
C ASP A 117 23.15 24.06 -7.72
N ALA A 118 21.85 23.78 -7.81
CA ALA A 118 20.83 24.57 -7.08
C ALA A 118 21.02 24.49 -5.56
N ILE A 119 21.26 23.28 -5.01
CA ILE A 119 21.53 23.06 -3.59
C ILE A 119 22.84 23.76 -3.16
N ALA A 120 23.91 23.69 -3.96
CA ALA A 120 25.18 24.35 -3.66
C ALA A 120 25.01 25.87 -3.55
N ARG A 121 24.25 26.49 -4.47
CA ARG A 121 23.94 27.92 -4.42
C ARG A 121 23.16 28.27 -3.16
N GLU A 122 22.15 27.49 -2.80
CA GLU A 122 21.39 27.68 -1.57
C GLU A 122 22.30 27.63 -0.33
N ARG A 123 23.11 26.59 -0.21
CA ARG A 123 24.02 26.39 0.95
C ARG A 123 25.09 27.44 1.06
N THR A 124 25.52 28.00 -0.05
CA THR A 124 26.50 29.09 -0.10
C THR A 124 25.86 30.48 -0.09
N ARG A 125 24.53 30.54 0.21
CA ARG A 125 23.73 31.77 0.34
C ARG A 125 23.55 32.59 -0.95
N ASP A 126 23.82 32.03 -2.12
CA ASP A 126 23.38 32.58 -3.41
C ASP A 126 21.90 32.26 -3.63
N PHE A 127 21.02 32.82 -2.80
CA PHE A 127 19.58 32.51 -2.84
C PHE A 127 18.93 32.92 -4.17
N ALA A 128 19.34 34.03 -4.77
CA ALA A 128 18.82 34.45 -6.07
C ALA A 128 19.21 33.46 -7.17
N GLY A 129 20.45 32.97 -7.18
CA GLY A 129 20.91 31.94 -8.08
C GLY A 129 20.22 30.60 -7.86
N ALA A 130 20.01 30.21 -6.59
CA ALA A 130 19.31 28.99 -6.22
C ALA A 130 17.85 29.01 -6.68
N ILE A 131 17.12 30.12 -6.47
CA ILE A 131 15.74 30.29 -6.92
C ILE A 131 15.64 30.15 -8.45
N ARG A 132 16.55 30.77 -9.22
CA ARG A 132 16.58 30.62 -10.67
C ARG A 132 16.84 29.18 -11.09
N ALA A 133 17.79 28.50 -10.43
CA ALA A 133 18.14 27.12 -10.73
C ALA A 133 16.98 26.15 -10.41
N TYR A 134 16.31 26.30 -9.26
CA TYR A 134 15.13 25.50 -8.91
C TYR A 134 13.97 25.72 -9.88
N ASN A 135 13.71 26.96 -10.30
CA ASN A 135 12.69 27.25 -11.30
C ASN A 135 13.00 26.60 -12.65
N ALA A 136 14.26 26.62 -13.09
CA ALA A 136 14.70 25.99 -14.33
C ALA A 136 14.52 24.45 -14.30
N LEU A 137 14.61 23.85 -13.11
CA LEU A 137 14.35 22.42 -12.86
C LEU A 137 12.85 22.09 -12.73
N GLY A 138 11.95 23.08 -12.71
CA GLY A 138 10.55 22.88 -12.38
C GLY A 138 10.32 22.58 -10.88
N ALA A 139 11.31 22.72 -10.03
CA ALA A 139 11.26 22.52 -8.58
C ALA A 139 10.66 23.75 -7.87
N LYS A 140 9.40 24.08 -8.22
CA LYS A 140 8.73 25.31 -7.81
C LYS A 140 8.61 25.46 -6.29
N LEU A 141 8.39 24.35 -5.59
CA LEU A 141 8.24 24.38 -4.13
C LEU A 141 9.55 24.79 -3.44
N ASP A 142 10.71 24.28 -3.91
CA ASP A 142 12.01 24.69 -3.39
C ASP A 142 12.28 26.19 -3.62
N ALA A 143 11.93 26.70 -4.80
CA ALA A 143 12.07 28.11 -5.09
C ALA A 143 11.15 28.97 -4.20
N LEU A 144 9.90 28.55 -3.98
CA LEU A 144 8.96 29.22 -3.08
C LEU A 144 9.44 29.17 -1.63
N ARG A 145 9.97 28.05 -1.19
CA ARG A 145 10.52 27.89 0.17
C ARG A 145 11.58 28.96 0.46
N LEU A 146 12.48 29.23 -0.47
CA LEU A 146 13.50 30.28 -0.32
C LEU A 146 12.93 31.70 -0.32
N ARG A 147 11.79 31.91 -0.99
CA ARG A 147 11.14 33.24 -1.08
C ARG A 147 10.24 33.56 0.11
N VAL A 148 9.81 32.55 0.87
CA VAL A 148 8.95 32.75 2.06
C VAL A 148 9.73 32.71 3.38
N ASN A 149 10.90 32.08 3.42
CA ASN A 149 11.74 31.99 4.61
C ASN A 149 12.79 33.12 4.66
N PRO A 150 13.23 33.55 5.85
CA PRO A 150 14.37 34.45 5.95
C PRO A 150 15.62 33.92 5.22
N PRO A 151 16.40 34.77 4.53
CA PRO A 151 16.41 36.24 4.63
C PRO A 151 15.49 37.00 3.64
N ALA A 152 14.41 36.39 3.14
CA ALA A 152 13.49 37.08 2.22
C ALA A 152 12.87 38.32 2.86
N ASP A 153 12.77 39.42 2.08
CA ASP A 153 12.07 40.64 2.48
C ASP A 153 10.53 40.44 2.48
N ASP A 154 9.81 41.35 3.14
CA ASP A 154 8.37 41.26 3.32
C ASP A 154 7.59 41.35 1.98
N ALA A 155 8.11 42.08 1.00
CA ALA A 155 7.49 42.19 -0.32
C ALA A 155 7.60 40.87 -1.08
N SER A 156 8.78 40.24 -1.06
CA SER A 156 9.03 38.90 -1.63
C SER A 156 8.16 37.84 -0.95
N ARG A 157 8.05 37.88 0.39
CA ARG A 157 7.19 36.97 1.15
C ARG A 157 5.72 37.13 0.83
N THR A 158 5.23 38.36 0.70
CA THR A 158 3.84 38.64 0.36
C THR A 158 3.50 38.13 -1.04
N ALA A 159 4.37 38.38 -2.02
CA ALA A 159 4.19 37.87 -3.39
C ALA A 159 4.21 36.34 -3.42
N ALA A 160 5.18 35.73 -2.73
CA ALA A 160 5.33 34.27 -2.67
C ALA A 160 4.16 33.58 -1.93
N ARG A 161 3.46 34.25 -1.01
CA ARG A 161 2.25 33.74 -0.34
C ARG A 161 1.16 33.37 -1.35
N GLY A 162 0.86 34.28 -2.28
CA GLY A 162 -0.13 34.03 -3.34
C GLY A 162 0.28 32.90 -4.29
N GLU A 163 1.57 32.87 -4.65
CA GLU A 163 2.11 31.82 -5.50
C GLU A 163 2.09 30.45 -4.81
N LEU A 164 2.37 30.39 -3.50
CA LEU A 164 2.31 29.16 -2.71
C LEU A 164 0.87 28.62 -2.60
N LEU A 165 -0.12 29.48 -2.39
CA LEU A 165 -1.54 29.11 -2.45
C LEU A 165 -1.95 28.62 -3.84
N SER A 166 -1.46 29.25 -4.89
CA SER A 166 -1.67 28.81 -6.26
C SER A 166 -1.06 27.43 -6.51
N PHE A 167 0.15 27.19 -6.01
CA PHE A 167 0.81 25.89 -6.06
C PHE A 167 -0.01 24.81 -5.32
N ILE A 168 -0.45 25.10 -4.09
CA ILE A 168 -1.30 24.21 -3.28
C ILE A 168 -2.58 23.84 -4.03
N SER A 169 -3.23 24.82 -4.68
CA SER A 169 -4.47 24.57 -5.42
C SER A 169 -4.28 23.75 -6.69
N GLY A 170 -3.15 23.94 -7.38
CA GLY A 170 -2.82 23.29 -8.66
C GLY A 170 -2.24 21.88 -8.54
N SER A 171 -1.66 21.53 -7.39
CA SER A 171 -0.90 20.30 -7.17
C SER A 171 -1.63 19.26 -6.30
N THR A 172 -2.96 19.34 -6.17
CA THR A 172 -3.75 18.43 -5.34
C THR A 172 -3.51 16.97 -5.74
N ASN A 173 -3.11 16.12 -4.79
CA ASN A 173 -2.68 14.72 -4.91
C ASN A 173 -1.16 14.50 -5.11
N SER A 174 -0.34 15.54 -5.11
CA SER A 174 1.12 15.40 -5.09
C SER A 174 1.63 15.32 -3.63
N PRO A 175 2.71 14.57 -3.35
CA PRO A 175 3.44 14.68 -2.08
C PRO A 175 3.84 16.12 -1.75
N ASP A 176 4.23 16.89 -2.76
CA ASP A 176 4.62 18.31 -2.63
C ASP A 176 3.49 19.19 -2.10
N THR A 177 2.21 18.80 -2.32
CA THR A 177 1.07 19.57 -1.78
C THR A 177 1.03 19.54 -0.25
N ARG A 178 1.39 18.40 0.36
CA ARG A 178 1.47 18.29 1.82
C ARG A 178 2.58 19.19 2.35
N GLU A 179 3.76 19.10 1.74
CA GLU A 179 4.91 19.91 2.12
C GLU A 179 4.63 21.42 1.92
N ALA A 180 3.92 21.78 0.85
CA ALA A 180 3.51 23.16 0.60
C ALA A 180 2.52 23.69 1.65
N ILE A 181 1.57 22.86 2.10
CA ILE A 181 0.63 23.22 3.17
C ILE A 181 1.39 23.38 4.50
N ASP A 182 2.29 22.44 4.83
CA ASP A 182 3.11 22.51 6.04
C ASP A 182 4.00 23.76 6.04
N LEU A 183 4.62 24.10 4.88
CA LEU A 183 5.39 25.31 4.70
C LEU A 183 4.51 26.57 4.90
N PHE A 184 3.31 26.57 4.31
CA PHE A 184 2.38 27.69 4.44
C PHE A 184 1.98 27.90 5.90
N ASP A 185 1.58 26.87 6.61
CA ASP A 185 1.14 26.93 8.01
C ASP A 185 2.29 27.35 8.95
N LYS A 186 3.54 26.95 8.64
CA LYS A 186 4.73 27.32 9.41
C LYS A 186 5.09 28.80 9.25
N VAL A 187 4.92 29.35 8.04
CA VAL A 187 5.35 30.72 7.72
C VAL A 187 4.25 31.74 7.96
N PHE A 188 3.00 31.39 7.68
CA PHE A 188 1.85 32.31 7.71
C PHE A 188 0.86 31.91 8.81
N THR A 189 1.08 32.45 10.01
CA THR A 189 0.27 32.15 11.20
C THR A 189 -1.16 32.72 11.14
N THR A 190 -1.39 33.76 10.32
CA THR A 190 -2.70 34.36 10.12
C THR A 190 -3.19 34.10 8.70
N THR A 191 -4.42 33.58 8.58
CA THR A 191 -5.04 33.21 7.33
C THR A 191 -6.42 33.81 7.18
N THR A 192 -6.77 34.18 5.95
CA THR A 192 -8.14 34.62 5.59
C THR A 192 -9.04 33.39 5.35
N PRO A 193 -10.37 33.52 5.48
CA PRO A 193 -11.29 32.44 5.14
C PRO A 193 -11.18 31.94 3.68
N SER A 194 -10.80 32.79 2.74
CA SER A 194 -10.60 32.43 1.34
C SER A 194 -9.35 31.56 1.15
N GLU A 195 -8.25 31.87 1.83
CA GLU A 195 -7.03 31.06 1.83
C GLU A 195 -7.31 29.68 2.47
N GLU A 196 -8.06 29.66 3.59
CA GLU A 196 -8.45 28.42 4.23
C GLU A 196 -9.31 27.55 3.31
N LEU A 197 -10.15 28.13 2.45
CA LEU A 197 -10.91 27.33 1.48
C LEU A 197 -10.01 26.62 0.47
N VAL A 198 -8.96 27.30 0.00
CA VAL A 198 -7.95 26.71 -0.89
C VAL A 198 -7.23 25.56 -0.17
N ILE A 199 -6.77 25.79 1.06
CA ILE A 199 -6.09 24.80 1.87
C ILE A 199 -7.00 23.61 2.18
N ALA A 200 -8.27 23.84 2.54
CA ALA A 200 -9.23 22.79 2.84
C ALA A 200 -9.42 21.81 1.68
N ARG A 201 -9.59 22.33 0.47
CA ARG A 201 -9.75 21.54 -0.76
C ARG A 201 -8.52 20.67 -1.05
N ALA A 202 -7.33 21.25 -0.89
CA ALA A 202 -6.07 20.56 -1.12
C ALA A 202 -5.76 19.54 -0.02
N ALA A 203 -5.80 19.93 1.26
CA ALA A 203 -5.55 19.07 2.42
C ALA A 203 -6.50 17.86 2.46
N GLY A 204 -7.78 18.09 2.10
CA GLY A 204 -8.80 17.04 2.01
C GLY A 204 -8.43 15.91 1.02
N LYS A 205 -7.73 16.24 -0.06
CA LYS A 205 -7.26 15.30 -1.08
C LYS A 205 -5.88 14.72 -0.75
N SER A 206 -5.02 15.48 -0.08
CA SER A 206 -3.61 15.11 0.20
C SER A 206 -3.42 14.31 1.49
N GLY A 207 -4.50 13.80 2.11
CA GLY A 207 -4.39 12.95 3.29
C GLY A 207 -4.11 13.72 4.60
N LEU A 208 -4.49 14.99 4.69
CA LEU A 208 -4.41 15.84 5.88
C LEU A 208 -5.82 16.15 6.43
N PRO A 209 -6.57 15.15 6.94
CA PRO A 209 -7.97 15.33 7.27
C PRO A 209 -8.22 16.32 8.42
N ASP A 210 -7.35 16.36 9.44
CA ASP A 210 -7.51 17.28 10.57
C ASP A 210 -7.32 18.73 10.10
N ARG A 211 -6.27 18.98 9.30
CA ARG A 211 -6.02 20.31 8.73
C ARG A 211 -7.14 20.75 7.80
N ALA A 212 -7.66 19.83 6.98
CA ALA A 212 -8.80 20.08 6.09
C ALA A 212 -10.07 20.40 6.89
N ALA A 213 -10.35 19.68 7.97
CA ALA A 213 -11.54 19.93 8.80
C ALA A 213 -11.52 21.33 9.43
N THR A 214 -10.37 21.73 9.98
CA THR A 214 -10.16 23.08 10.55
C THR A 214 -10.37 24.16 9.49
N ALA A 215 -9.79 23.97 8.32
CA ALA A 215 -9.87 24.92 7.22
C ALA A 215 -11.29 25.06 6.66
N TYR A 216 -11.98 23.93 6.43
CA TYR A 216 -13.38 23.96 6.02
C TYR A 216 -14.29 24.63 7.05
N ALA A 217 -14.11 24.36 8.34
CA ALA A 217 -14.90 24.97 9.41
C ALA A 217 -14.75 26.49 9.37
N LYS A 218 -13.54 27.01 9.22
CA LYS A 218 -13.28 28.46 9.15
C LYS A 218 -13.87 29.10 7.89
N ALA A 219 -13.64 28.48 6.72
CA ALA A 219 -14.12 29.01 5.44
C ALA A 219 -15.66 29.00 5.34
N LEU A 220 -16.29 27.85 5.61
CA LEU A 220 -17.74 27.69 5.55
C LEU A 220 -18.46 28.46 6.67
N GLY A 221 -17.82 28.63 7.84
CA GLY A 221 -18.31 29.46 8.93
C GLY A 221 -18.36 30.95 8.56
N ALA A 222 -17.46 31.40 7.71
CA ALA A 222 -17.45 32.74 7.14
C ALA A 222 -18.39 32.92 5.91
N GLY A 223 -19.17 31.89 5.57
CA GLY A 223 -20.09 31.94 4.43
C GLY A 223 -19.43 31.71 3.07
N LEU A 224 -18.15 31.32 3.03
CA LEU A 224 -17.46 30.99 1.80
C LEU A 224 -17.63 29.51 1.41
N GLY A 225 -17.36 29.20 0.15
CA GLY A 225 -17.47 27.85 -0.38
C GLY A 225 -18.85 27.53 -0.95
N ASP A 226 -18.89 26.44 -1.70
CA ASP A 226 -20.09 25.97 -2.40
C ASP A 226 -20.61 24.63 -1.83
N VAL A 227 -21.58 24.05 -2.53
CA VAL A 227 -22.17 22.75 -2.16
C VAL A 227 -21.14 21.61 -2.22
N SER A 228 -20.18 21.69 -3.15
CA SER A 228 -19.10 20.70 -3.27
C SER A 228 -18.14 20.77 -2.08
N ASP A 229 -17.91 21.96 -1.54
CA ASP A 229 -17.09 22.16 -0.35
C ASP A 229 -17.76 21.58 0.90
N ARG A 230 -19.10 21.71 1.01
CA ARG A 230 -19.84 21.03 2.09
C ARG A 230 -19.76 19.51 1.99
N LEU A 231 -19.82 18.96 0.77
CA LEU A 231 -19.59 17.53 0.55
C LEU A 231 -18.17 17.12 0.93
N GLY A 232 -17.18 17.92 0.56
CA GLY A 232 -15.78 17.76 0.93
C GLY A 232 -15.60 17.75 2.45
N TYR A 233 -16.18 18.74 3.13
CA TYR A 233 -16.13 18.84 4.59
C TYR A 233 -16.80 17.63 5.28
N GLY A 234 -18.01 17.27 4.87
CA GLY A 234 -18.69 16.07 5.38
C GLY A 234 -17.87 14.80 5.18
N SER A 235 -17.19 14.66 4.02
CA SER A 235 -16.32 13.52 3.71
C SER A 235 -15.08 13.49 4.61
N VAL A 236 -14.48 14.64 4.89
CA VAL A 236 -13.35 14.78 5.81
C VAL A 236 -13.77 14.40 7.23
N LEU A 237 -14.90 14.92 7.73
CA LEU A 237 -15.46 14.59 9.05
C LEU A 237 -15.76 13.09 9.17
N TYR A 238 -16.27 12.46 8.10
CA TYR A 238 -16.50 11.02 8.06
C TYR A 238 -15.20 10.22 8.21
N ARG A 239 -14.13 10.62 7.54
CA ARG A 239 -12.80 10.00 7.68
C ARG A 239 -12.24 10.14 9.09
N LEU A 240 -12.47 11.28 9.74
CA LEU A 240 -12.12 11.53 11.15
C LEU A 240 -13.05 10.81 12.14
N ARG A 241 -13.99 9.98 11.67
CA ARG A 241 -15.01 9.29 12.49
C ARG A 241 -15.96 10.22 13.25
N ARG A 242 -16.01 11.50 12.88
CA ARG A 242 -16.97 12.48 13.40
C ARG A 242 -18.29 12.33 12.65
N TYR A 243 -18.92 11.16 12.82
CA TYR A 243 -20.08 10.75 12.00
C TYR A 243 -21.32 11.62 12.19
N ALA A 244 -21.56 12.12 13.40
CA ALA A 244 -22.68 13.03 13.67
C ALA A 244 -22.54 14.35 12.90
N ASP A 245 -21.35 14.95 12.96
CA ASP A 245 -21.02 16.20 12.25
C ASP A 245 -21.06 15.99 10.74
N ALA A 246 -20.49 14.88 10.26
CA ALA A 246 -20.54 14.51 8.84
C ALA A 246 -22.00 14.40 8.34
N GLY A 247 -22.85 13.71 9.10
CA GLY A 247 -24.28 13.59 8.79
C GLY A 247 -25.00 14.93 8.72
N THR A 248 -24.63 15.87 9.59
CA THR A 248 -25.16 17.23 9.60
C THR A 248 -24.75 18.01 8.35
N GLU A 249 -23.47 17.95 7.95
CA GLU A 249 -23.00 18.65 6.74
C GLU A 249 -23.61 18.03 5.47
N PHE A 250 -23.68 16.72 5.35
CA PHE A 250 -24.37 16.07 4.22
C PHE A 250 -25.86 16.42 4.13
N ALA A 251 -26.54 16.61 5.26
CA ALA A 251 -27.96 16.99 5.27
C ALA A 251 -28.23 18.41 4.70
N LYS A 252 -27.23 19.30 4.74
CA LYS A 252 -27.30 20.65 4.16
C LYS A 252 -27.23 20.64 2.63
N VAL A 253 -26.77 19.57 2.02
CA VAL A 253 -26.64 19.44 0.54
C VAL A 253 -27.96 18.97 -0.04
N ARG A 254 -28.76 19.91 -0.56
CA ARG A 254 -30.11 19.63 -1.07
C ARG A 254 -30.23 19.86 -2.58
N THR A 255 -29.34 20.63 -3.16
CA THR A 255 -29.30 20.99 -4.59
C THR A 255 -27.86 21.07 -5.06
N PRO A 256 -27.56 20.82 -6.34
CA PRO A 256 -28.46 20.23 -7.35
C PRO A 256 -28.77 18.75 -7.07
N PRO A 257 -29.81 18.17 -7.68
CA PRO A 257 -30.25 16.78 -7.38
C PRO A 257 -29.16 15.72 -7.45
N ALA A 258 -28.24 15.85 -8.42
CA ALA A 258 -27.11 14.91 -8.59
C ALA A 258 -26.16 14.91 -7.37
N LEU A 259 -25.88 16.07 -6.78
CA LEU A 259 -25.06 16.16 -5.56
C LEU A 259 -25.85 15.77 -4.31
N ALA A 260 -27.14 16.13 -4.27
CA ALA A 260 -28.02 15.81 -3.16
C ALA A 260 -28.20 14.29 -2.97
N ALA A 261 -28.37 13.54 -4.06
CA ALA A 261 -28.48 12.08 -4.01
C ALA A 261 -27.24 11.44 -3.37
N GLY A 262 -26.04 11.84 -3.82
CA GLY A 262 -24.77 11.40 -3.26
C GLY A 262 -24.60 11.79 -1.79
N ALA A 263 -24.95 13.03 -1.45
CA ALA A 263 -24.90 13.52 -0.06
C ALA A 263 -25.80 12.73 0.87
N GLN A 264 -27.06 12.45 0.48
CA GLN A 264 -27.97 11.63 1.27
C GLN A 264 -27.44 10.19 1.43
N TYR A 265 -26.79 9.63 0.41
CA TYR A 265 -26.15 8.33 0.53
C TYR A 265 -25.01 8.35 1.58
N GLN A 266 -24.16 9.37 1.56
CA GLN A 266 -23.10 9.52 2.55
C GLN A 266 -23.68 9.81 3.96
N ARG A 267 -24.78 10.56 4.06
CA ARG A 267 -25.50 10.76 5.32
C ARG A 267 -26.00 9.43 5.89
N ALA A 268 -26.62 8.59 5.05
CA ALA A 268 -27.08 7.27 5.49
C ALA A 268 -25.91 6.41 6.00
N ARG A 269 -24.77 6.46 5.33
CA ARG A 269 -23.55 5.76 5.78
C ARG A 269 -23.05 6.29 7.13
N ALA A 270 -23.08 7.60 7.32
CA ALA A 270 -22.70 8.23 8.60
C ALA A 270 -23.65 7.80 9.72
N GLN A 271 -24.95 7.76 9.47
CA GLN A 271 -25.97 7.28 10.42
C GLN A 271 -25.73 5.82 10.82
N ILE A 272 -25.42 4.94 9.85
CA ILE A 272 -25.11 3.53 10.09
C ILE A 272 -23.81 3.41 10.91
N ALA A 273 -22.79 4.17 10.58
CA ALA A 273 -21.51 4.17 11.30
C ALA A 273 -21.65 4.66 12.74
N LEU A 274 -22.60 5.58 13.00
CA LEU A 274 -22.96 6.07 14.33
C LEU A 274 -23.76 5.04 15.14
N GLY A 275 -24.21 3.92 14.53
CA GLY A 275 -25.07 2.92 15.15
C GLY A 275 -26.57 3.14 14.91
N SER A 276 -26.96 4.25 14.28
CA SER A 276 -28.36 4.58 13.95
C SER A 276 -28.80 3.88 12.66
N THR A 277 -28.72 2.54 12.64
CA THR A 277 -28.91 1.73 11.42
C THR A 277 -30.31 1.92 10.82
N GLU A 278 -31.38 2.02 11.61
CA GLU A 278 -32.74 2.21 11.09
C GLU A 278 -32.94 3.59 10.45
N ALA A 279 -32.34 4.64 11.02
CA ALA A 279 -32.35 5.97 10.39
C ALA A 279 -31.59 5.92 9.04
N GLY A 280 -30.47 5.20 9.00
CA GLY A 280 -29.72 4.96 7.75
C GLY A 280 -30.56 4.23 6.70
N ARG A 281 -31.27 3.17 7.08
CA ARG A 281 -32.21 2.43 6.18
C ARG A 281 -33.29 3.33 5.63
N THR A 282 -33.88 4.16 6.49
CA THR A 282 -34.91 5.13 6.08
C THR A 282 -34.37 6.11 5.06
N THR A 283 -33.18 6.67 5.31
CA THR A 283 -32.52 7.58 4.38
C THR A 283 -32.19 6.87 3.05
N LEU A 284 -31.70 5.63 3.06
CA LEU A 284 -31.43 4.84 1.85
C LEU A 284 -32.71 4.59 1.03
N ARG A 285 -33.83 4.22 1.66
CA ARG A 285 -35.13 4.03 0.97
C ARG A 285 -35.60 5.35 0.34
N ALA A 286 -35.47 6.47 1.04
CA ALA A 286 -35.83 7.79 0.50
C ALA A 286 -35.05 8.13 -0.78
N ILE A 287 -33.76 7.80 -0.86
CA ILE A 287 -32.95 8.00 -2.06
C ILE A 287 -33.54 7.21 -3.24
N THR A 288 -33.95 5.98 -3.03
CA THR A 288 -34.47 5.12 -4.12
C THR A 288 -35.78 5.64 -4.72
N THR A 289 -36.52 6.45 -3.95
CA THR A 289 -37.78 7.07 -4.37
C THR A 289 -37.56 8.46 -4.95
N ALA A 290 -36.75 9.30 -4.27
CA ALA A 290 -36.53 10.68 -4.67
C ALA A 290 -35.62 10.82 -5.91
N TYR A 291 -34.66 9.91 -6.06
CA TYR A 291 -33.65 9.96 -7.12
C TYR A 291 -33.58 8.64 -7.92
N PRO A 292 -34.70 8.22 -8.53
CA PRO A 292 -34.86 6.86 -9.06
C PRO A 292 -33.91 6.47 -10.20
N ARG A 293 -33.32 7.42 -10.90
CA ARG A 293 -32.37 7.16 -12.01
C ARG A 293 -30.93 7.45 -11.66
N ASP A 294 -30.67 7.97 -10.45
CA ASP A 294 -29.33 8.31 -10.00
C ASP A 294 -28.55 7.05 -9.57
N THR A 295 -27.26 7.04 -9.80
CA THR A 295 -26.35 5.95 -9.37
C THR A 295 -26.33 5.78 -7.86
N SER A 296 -26.61 6.82 -7.09
CA SER A 296 -26.76 6.74 -5.65
C SER A 296 -27.93 5.87 -5.22
N ALA A 297 -29.01 5.76 -6.05
CA ALA A 297 -30.10 4.83 -5.78
C ALA A 297 -29.65 3.36 -5.96
N ALA A 298 -28.79 3.07 -6.95
CA ALA A 298 -28.19 1.74 -7.08
C ALA A 298 -27.30 1.41 -5.88
N SER A 299 -26.47 2.36 -5.44
CA SER A 299 -25.62 2.23 -4.24
C SER A 299 -26.49 2.02 -2.98
N ALA A 300 -27.60 2.75 -2.87
CA ALA A 300 -28.53 2.63 -1.74
C ALA A 300 -29.20 1.24 -1.68
N LEU A 301 -29.65 0.72 -2.84
CA LEU A 301 -30.22 -0.62 -2.92
C LEU A 301 -29.20 -1.71 -2.58
N LEU A 302 -27.94 -1.59 -3.04
CA LEU A 302 -26.88 -2.52 -2.64
C LEU A 302 -26.65 -2.49 -1.13
N LEU A 303 -26.55 -1.31 -0.53
CA LEU A 303 -26.32 -1.19 0.91
C LEU A 303 -27.53 -1.70 1.72
N LEU A 304 -28.75 -1.50 1.25
CA LEU A 304 -29.96 -2.08 1.87
C LEU A 304 -29.94 -3.63 1.80
N ALA A 305 -29.47 -4.19 0.70
CA ALA A 305 -29.32 -5.65 0.56
C ALA A 305 -28.21 -6.18 1.49
N ASP A 306 -27.10 -5.45 1.64
CA ASP A 306 -26.04 -5.80 2.61
C ASP A 306 -26.55 -5.80 4.04
N LEU A 307 -27.26 -4.74 4.44
CA LEU A 307 -27.85 -4.66 5.77
C LEU A 307 -28.88 -5.77 6.03
N ALA A 308 -29.63 -6.20 5.00
CA ALA A 308 -30.54 -7.33 5.13
C ALA A 308 -29.76 -8.66 5.28
N THR A 309 -28.67 -8.83 4.52
CA THR A 309 -27.77 -9.99 4.65
C THR A 309 -27.10 -10.01 6.03
N ASP A 310 -26.73 -8.84 6.54
CA ASP A 310 -26.14 -8.71 7.88
C ASP A 310 -27.10 -9.10 9.02
N ASP A 311 -28.39 -8.95 8.79
CA ASP A 311 -29.44 -9.39 9.72
C ASP A 311 -29.91 -10.84 9.46
N ASN A 312 -29.21 -11.61 8.61
CA ASN A 312 -29.62 -12.93 8.12
C ASN A 312 -30.99 -12.95 7.41
N ARG A 313 -31.42 -11.81 6.85
CA ARG A 313 -32.66 -11.66 6.05
C ARG A 313 -32.34 -11.82 4.54
N ASP A 314 -31.77 -12.96 4.18
CA ASP A 314 -31.29 -13.23 2.82
C ASP A 314 -32.40 -13.15 1.75
N LYS A 315 -33.65 -13.48 2.11
CA LYS A 315 -34.81 -13.35 1.21
C LYS A 315 -35.06 -11.88 0.84
N ASP A 316 -35.03 -10.98 1.83
CA ASP A 316 -35.24 -9.55 1.61
C ASP A 316 -34.07 -8.95 0.80
N ALA A 317 -32.85 -9.40 1.11
CA ALA A 317 -31.67 -9.01 0.35
C ALA A 317 -31.82 -9.39 -1.14
N ARG A 318 -32.24 -10.62 -1.43
CA ARG A 318 -32.46 -11.09 -2.80
C ARG A 318 -33.54 -10.31 -3.54
N GLN A 319 -34.66 -9.99 -2.89
CA GLN A 319 -35.72 -9.14 -3.46
C GLN A 319 -35.17 -7.74 -3.82
N THR A 320 -34.40 -7.14 -2.93
CA THR A 320 -33.78 -5.83 -3.14
C THR A 320 -32.82 -5.85 -4.31
N LEU A 321 -31.96 -6.89 -4.40
CA LEU A 321 -31.03 -7.06 -5.52
C LEU A 321 -31.75 -7.28 -6.85
N SER A 322 -32.82 -8.07 -6.86
CA SER A 322 -33.65 -8.29 -8.05
C SER A 322 -34.31 -6.98 -8.53
N ALA A 323 -34.87 -6.19 -7.61
CA ALA A 323 -35.46 -4.88 -7.93
C ALA A 323 -34.38 -3.91 -8.46
N MET A 324 -33.19 -3.94 -7.88
CA MET A 324 -32.04 -3.16 -8.36
C MET A 324 -31.65 -3.56 -9.79
N LEU A 325 -31.49 -4.85 -10.09
CA LEU A 325 -31.08 -5.34 -11.39
C LEU A 325 -32.11 -5.05 -12.50
N LYS A 326 -33.41 -5.02 -12.19
CA LYS A 326 -34.45 -4.57 -13.13
C LYS A 326 -34.29 -3.10 -13.49
N ARG A 327 -33.85 -2.26 -12.55
CA ARG A 327 -33.75 -0.81 -12.70
C ARG A 327 -32.38 -0.36 -13.24
N PHE A 328 -31.32 -1.03 -12.81
CA PHE A 328 -29.92 -0.78 -13.17
C PHE A 328 -29.28 -2.08 -13.71
N PRO A 329 -29.58 -2.49 -14.95
CA PRO A 329 -29.18 -3.80 -15.45
C PRO A 329 -27.70 -3.91 -15.84
N THR A 330 -26.99 -2.77 -15.92
CA THR A 330 -25.58 -2.70 -16.37
C THR A 330 -24.71 -1.93 -15.40
N GLY A 331 -23.39 -2.03 -15.60
CA GLY A 331 -22.39 -1.33 -14.80
C GLY A 331 -21.96 -2.06 -13.52
N ARG A 332 -20.98 -1.52 -12.85
CA ARG A 332 -20.33 -2.11 -11.67
C ARG A 332 -21.29 -2.55 -10.57
N HIS A 333 -22.34 -1.78 -10.29
CA HIS A 333 -23.33 -2.13 -9.30
C HIS A 333 -24.15 -3.35 -9.69
N ALA A 334 -24.48 -3.49 -10.98
CA ALA A 334 -25.21 -4.65 -11.49
C ALA A 334 -24.37 -5.94 -11.42
N THR A 335 -23.08 -5.86 -11.74
CA THR A 335 -22.14 -6.98 -11.62
C THR A 335 -22.08 -7.49 -10.18
N ASN A 336 -21.89 -6.57 -9.24
CA ASN A 336 -21.84 -6.89 -7.83
C ASN A 336 -23.17 -7.46 -7.31
N ALA A 337 -24.32 -6.89 -7.74
CA ALA A 337 -25.65 -7.37 -7.36
C ALA A 337 -25.93 -8.79 -7.88
N ARG A 338 -25.52 -9.12 -9.12
CA ARG A 338 -25.64 -10.49 -9.66
C ARG A 338 -24.82 -11.49 -8.87
N PHE A 339 -23.59 -11.14 -8.54
CA PHE A 339 -22.75 -12.01 -7.73
C PHE A 339 -23.40 -12.31 -6.37
N ARG A 340 -23.88 -11.27 -5.68
CA ARG A 340 -24.55 -11.42 -4.38
C ARG A 340 -25.86 -12.23 -4.48
N ALA A 341 -26.66 -11.98 -5.51
CA ALA A 341 -27.89 -12.74 -5.74
C ALA A 341 -27.58 -14.23 -5.96
N GLY A 342 -26.57 -14.53 -6.79
CA GLY A 342 -26.07 -15.89 -6.99
C GLY A 342 -25.60 -16.56 -5.71
N MET A 343 -24.84 -15.84 -4.88
CA MET A 343 -24.37 -16.34 -3.58
C MET A 343 -25.54 -16.64 -2.62
N ILE A 344 -26.52 -15.75 -2.53
CA ILE A 344 -27.72 -15.98 -1.70
C ILE A 344 -28.48 -17.21 -2.18
N SER A 345 -28.71 -17.33 -3.49
CA SER A 345 -29.36 -18.51 -4.09
C SER A 345 -28.58 -19.80 -3.79
N TYR A 346 -27.25 -19.74 -3.90
CA TYR A 346 -26.38 -20.86 -3.56
C TYR A 346 -26.54 -21.30 -2.10
N ILE A 347 -26.50 -20.35 -1.15
CA ILE A 347 -26.60 -20.59 0.28
C ILE A 347 -27.99 -21.16 0.64
N GLN A 348 -29.04 -20.68 -0.01
CA GLN A 348 -30.41 -21.17 0.17
C GLN A 348 -30.71 -22.53 -0.47
N GLY A 349 -29.74 -23.13 -1.17
CA GLY A 349 -29.89 -24.43 -1.82
C GLY A 349 -30.44 -24.38 -3.25
N ASP A 350 -30.84 -23.21 -3.74
CA ASP A 350 -31.32 -23.04 -5.13
C ASP A 350 -30.13 -23.00 -6.10
N ARG A 351 -29.56 -24.18 -6.36
CA ARG A 351 -28.38 -24.35 -7.22
C ARG A 351 -28.63 -23.94 -8.66
N LYS A 352 -29.86 -24.12 -9.17
CA LYS A 352 -30.24 -23.74 -10.52
C LYS A 352 -30.26 -22.23 -10.70
N ALA A 353 -30.89 -21.50 -9.78
CA ALA A 353 -30.89 -20.04 -9.80
C ALA A 353 -29.49 -19.49 -9.60
N ALA A 354 -28.69 -20.06 -8.70
CA ALA A 354 -27.30 -19.65 -8.48
C ALA A 354 -26.47 -19.79 -9.77
N ALA A 355 -26.51 -20.93 -10.45
CA ALA A 355 -25.80 -21.15 -11.70
C ALA A 355 -26.20 -20.12 -12.77
N ALA A 356 -27.50 -19.84 -12.92
CA ALA A 356 -28.01 -18.88 -13.89
C ALA A 356 -27.53 -17.44 -13.62
N GLU A 357 -27.53 -17.00 -12.36
CA GLU A 357 -27.05 -15.67 -11.97
C GLU A 357 -25.54 -15.51 -12.21
N PHE A 358 -24.73 -16.52 -11.86
CA PHE A 358 -23.31 -16.50 -12.10
C PHE A 358 -22.97 -16.53 -13.60
N ASP A 359 -23.66 -17.35 -14.39
CA ASP A 359 -23.46 -17.39 -15.83
C ASP A 359 -23.91 -16.09 -16.52
N SER A 360 -24.99 -15.48 -16.06
CA SER A 360 -25.42 -14.15 -16.51
C SER A 360 -24.38 -13.08 -16.24
N LEU A 361 -23.70 -13.13 -15.07
CA LEU A 361 -22.60 -12.23 -14.75
C LEU A 361 -21.43 -12.44 -15.71
N ILE A 362 -20.97 -13.68 -15.88
CA ILE A 362 -19.84 -14.02 -16.74
C ILE A 362 -20.08 -13.59 -18.18
N ALA A 363 -21.30 -13.84 -18.70
CA ALA A 363 -21.67 -13.49 -20.07
C ALA A 363 -21.69 -11.96 -20.32
N ARG A 364 -22.08 -11.19 -19.32
CA ARG A 364 -22.23 -9.73 -19.44
C ARG A 364 -20.95 -8.96 -19.12
N ASP A 365 -20.12 -9.48 -18.23
CA ASP A 365 -18.96 -8.77 -17.68
C ASP A 365 -17.83 -9.74 -17.32
N SER A 366 -17.32 -10.43 -18.35
CA SER A 366 -16.26 -11.45 -18.21
C SER A 366 -14.93 -10.91 -17.64
N ASN A 367 -14.70 -9.59 -17.69
CA ASN A 367 -13.47 -8.94 -17.23
C ASN A 367 -13.63 -8.29 -15.85
N SER A 368 -14.81 -8.41 -15.23
CA SER A 368 -14.99 -7.90 -13.87
C SER A 368 -14.17 -8.70 -12.84
N THR A 369 -13.92 -8.07 -11.71
CA THR A 369 -13.26 -8.72 -10.56
C THR A 369 -14.08 -9.89 -10.02
N GLU A 370 -15.40 -9.84 -10.16
CA GLU A 370 -16.34 -10.87 -9.74
C GLU A 370 -16.44 -12.07 -10.71
N ALA A 371 -15.96 -11.94 -11.95
CA ALA A 371 -16.13 -12.97 -12.97
C ALA A 371 -15.45 -14.31 -12.61
N LEU A 372 -14.25 -14.26 -12.00
CA LEU A 372 -13.56 -15.47 -11.55
C LEU A 372 -14.29 -16.14 -10.40
N ALA A 373 -14.80 -15.35 -9.44
CA ALA A 373 -15.64 -15.82 -8.35
C ALA A 373 -16.92 -16.47 -8.89
N ALA A 374 -17.61 -15.79 -9.82
CA ALA A 374 -18.82 -16.30 -10.45
C ALA A 374 -18.57 -17.61 -11.19
N ALA A 375 -17.46 -17.73 -11.92
CA ALA A 375 -17.09 -18.98 -12.59
C ALA A 375 -16.86 -20.13 -11.60
N TYR A 376 -16.21 -19.84 -10.47
CA TYR A 376 -15.99 -20.84 -9.43
C TYR A 376 -17.31 -21.33 -8.81
N TRP A 377 -18.19 -20.40 -8.42
CA TRP A 377 -19.47 -20.72 -7.79
C TRP A 377 -20.49 -21.31 -8.78
N ALA A 378 -20.44 -20.93 -10.07
CA ALA A 378 -21.18 -21.63 -11.14
C ALA A 378 -20.74 -23.10 -11.23
N GLY A 379 -19.43 -23.34 -11.20
CA GLY A 379 -18.87 -24.70 -11.19
C GLY A 379 -19.36 -25.54 -10.02
N ARG A 380 -19.37 -24.96 -8.78
CA ARG A 380 -19.94 -25.60 -7.60
C ARG A 380 -21.44 -25.90 -7.75
N SER A 381 -22.17 -24.94 -8.31
CA SER A 381 -23.62 -25.07 -8.53
C SER A 381 -23.93 -26.18 -9.52
N TYR A 382 -23.25 -26.23 -10.66
CA TYR A 382 -23.42 -27.28 -11.67
C TYR A 382 -23.07 -28.69 -11.16
N THR A 383 -21.96 -28.77 -10.39
CA THR A 383 -21.57 -30.06 -9.80
C THR A 383 -22.63 -30.57 -8.82
N ALA A 384 -23.22 -29.68 -8.01
CA ALA A 384 -24.29 -30.02 -7.08
C ALA A 384 -25.61 -30.43 -7.78
N LEU A 385 -25.83 -29.98 -9.04
CA LEU A 385 -26.92 -30.39 -9.90
C LEU A 385 -26.64 -31.69 -10.66
N GLY A 386 -25.47 -32.30 -10.49
CA GLY A 386 -25.07 -33.49 -11.27
C GLY A 386 -24.42 -33.19 -12.64
N GLU A 387 -24.34 -31.91 -13.04
CA GLU A 387 -23.80 -31.45 -14.32
C GLU A 387 -22.28 -31.26 -14.27
N LYS A 388 -21.55 -32.32 -13.86
CA LYS A 388 -20.11 -32.30 -13.62
C LYS A 388 -19.29 -31.75 -14.79
N THR A 389 -19.67 -32.07 -16.03
CA THR A 389 -18.95 -31.60 -17.24
C THR A 389 -18.97 -30.09 -17.33
N LYS A 390 -20.13 -29.45 -17.11
CA LYS A 390 -20.23 -27.98 -17.07
C LYS A 390 -19.44 -27.37 -15.90
N GLY A 391 -19.54 -27.98 -14.71
CA GLY A 391 -18.79 -27.56 -13.55
C GLY A 391 -17.28 -27.54 -13.80
N ASN A 392 -16.75 -28.64 -14.32
CA ASN A 392 -15.34 -28.77 -14.66
C ASN A 392 -14.90 -27.78 -15.75
N ALA A 393 -15.75 -27.50 -16.74
CA ALA A 393 -15.46 -26.51 -17.78
C ALA A 393 -15.28 -25.10 -17.17
N ARG A 394 -16.14 -24.71 -16.23
CA ARG A 394 -16.00 -23.42 -15.51
C ARG A 394 -14.69 -23.37 -14.71
N TRP A 395 -14.32 -24.42 -14.00
CA TRP A 395 -13.07 -24.46 -13.23
C TRP A 395 -11.82 -24.42 -14.13
N ARG A 396 -11.81 -25.16 -15.27
CA ARG A 396 -10.69 -25.08 -16.24
C ARG A 396 -10.55 -23.68 -16.82
N SER A 397 -11.66 -22.98 -17.10
CA SER A 397 -11.61 -21.61 -17.62
C SER A 397 -10.95 -20.61 -16.65
N ILE A 398 -11.11 -20.79 -15.34
CA ILE A 398 -10.45 -19.96 -14.32
C ILE A 398 -8.93 -20.16 -14.36
N ILE A 399 -8.50 -21.44 -14.37
CA ILE A 399 -7.07 -21.79 -14.39
C ILE A 399 -6.38 -21.27 -15.66
N ALA A 400 -7.06 -21.36 -16.79
CA ALA A 400 -6.52 -20.86 -18.06
C ALA A 400 -6.40 -19.32 -18.07
N LYS A 401 -7.41 -18.62 -17.51
CA LYS A 401 -7.47 -17.16 -17.54
C LYS A 401 -6.52 -16.51 -16.52
N GLU A 402 -6.56 -16.95 -15.26
CA GLU A 402 -5.80 -16.34 -14.18
C GLU A 402 -5.33 -17.40 -13.16
N PRO A 403 -4.25 -18.13 -13.49
CA PRO A 403 -3.76 -19.21 -12.63
C PRO A 403 -3.30 -18.71 -11.25
N LEU A 404 -2.83 -17.47 -11.16
CA LEU A 404 -2.39 -16.86 -9.90
C LEU A 404 -3.55 -16.32 -9.03
N SER A 405 -4.79 -16.64 -9.36
CA SER A 405 -5.96 -16.26 -8.55
C SER A 405 -6.26 -17.25 -7.43
N TYR A 406 -6.90 -16.78 -6.37
CA TYR A 406 -7.48 -17.63 -5.33
C TYR A 406 -8.43 -18.69 -5.90
N TYR A 407 -9.27 -18.28 -6.86
CA TYR A 407 -10.23 -19.19 -7.46
C TYR A 407 -9.59 -20.24 -8.36
N ALA A 408 -8.42 -19.98 -8.94
CA ALA A 408 -7.66 -21.00 -9.66
C ALA A 408 -7.14 -22.09 -8.70
N VAL A 409 -6.70 -21.72 -7.50
CA VAL A 409 -6.29 -22.67 -6.45
C VAL A 409 -7.47 -23.57 -6.05
N LEU A 410 -8.64 -22.96 -5.79
CA LEU A 410 -9.84 -23.73 -5.47
C LEU A 410 -10.30 -24.62 -6.64
N ALA A 411 -10.26 -24.12 -7.87
CA ALA A 411 -10.60 -24.86 -9.07
C ALA A 411 -9.65 -26.05 -9.29
N ALA A 412 -8.36 -25.86 -9.13
CA ALA A 412 -7.36 -26.91 -9.25
C ALA A 412 -7.61 -28.03 -8.22
N LYS A 413 -7.91 -27.67 -6.97
CA LYS A 413 -8.29 -28.64 -5.92
C LYS A 413 -9.54 -29.44 -6.29
N ARG A 414 -10.55 -28.80 -6.93
CA ARG A 414 -11.79 -29.48 -7.39
C ARG A 414 -11.57 -30.40 -8.59
N LEU A 415 -10.59 -30.08 -9.43
CA LEU A 415 -10.23 -30.87 -10.62
C LEU A 415 -9.14 -31.91 -10.33
N ASP A 416 -8.65 -32.00 -9.09
CA ASP A 416 -7.50 -32.84 -8.70
C ASP A 416 -6.29 -32.62 -9.62
N THR A 417 -5.92 -31.35 -9.82
CA THR A 417 -4.81 -30.95 -10.68
C THR A 417 -3.89 -29.96 -9.97
N THR A 418 -2.68 -29.80 -10.47
CA THR A 418 -1.69 -28.86 -9.94
C THR A 418 -1.57 -27.60 -10.80
N LEU A 419 -1.35 -26.44 -10.17
CA LEU A 419 -1.12 -25.17 -10.87
C LEU A 419 0.35 -24.97 -11.25
N VAL A 420 1.26 -25.61 -10.53
CA VAL A 420 2.71 -25.53 -10.72
C VAL A 420 3.28 -26.92 -10.65
N ALA A 421 4.20 -27.25 -11.55
CA ALA A 421 4.97 -28.47 -11.46
C ALA A 421 5.76 -28.47 -10.13
N SER A 422 5.70 -29.58 -9.40
CA SER A 422 6.47 -29.75 -8.17
C SER A 422 7.92 -30.01 -8.53
N ASP A 423 8.69 -28.93 -8.69
CA ASP A 423 10.14 -29.00 -8.75
C ASP A 423 10.71 -28.38 -7.48
N ARG A 424 11.39 -29.20 -6.70
CA ARG A 424 12.00 -28.80 -5.43
C ARG A 424 13.51 -28.59 -5.52
N SER A 425 14.06 -28.60 -6.74
CA SER A 425 15.47 -28.32 -7.00
C SER A 425 15.81 -26.89 -6.59
N PRO A 426 17.02 -26.63 -6.07
CA PRO A 426 17.47 -25.27 -5.80
C PRO A 426 17.40 -24.41 -7.07
N SER A 427 16.89 -23.21 -6.96
CA SER A 427 16.89 -22.25 -8.10
C SER A 427 18.29 -21.76 -8.36
N ASN A 428 18.69 -21.73 -9.64
CA ASN A 428 19.93 -21.11 -10.07
C ASN A 428 19.61 -19.86 -10.91
N TYR A 429 19.59 -18.73 -10.24
CA TYR A 429 19.45 -17.44 -10.92
C TYR A 429 20.82 -16.96 -11.34
N GLY A 430 21.16 -17.04 -12.62
CA GLY A 430 22.48 -16.67 -13.15
C GLY A 430 22.99 -15.32 -12.63
N LYS A 431 24.27 -15.23 -12.35
CA LYS A 431 24.92 -13.98 -11.92
C LYS A 431 25.00 -12.99 -13.08
N VAL A 432 24.64 -11.73 -12.83
CA VAL A 432 24.77 -10.61 -13.76
C VAL A 432 25.65 -9.55 -13.10
N ALA A 433 26.92 -9.45 -13.52
CA ALA A 433 27.91 -8.58 -12.89
C ALA A 433 27.46 -7.12 -12.72
N ALA A 434 26.65 -6.60 -13.66
CA ALA A 434 26.10 -5.25 -13.55
C ALA A 434 25.10 -5.12 -12.38
N VAL A 435 24.30 -6.17 -12.11
CA VAL A 435 23.36 -6.22 -10.97
C VAL A 435 24.14 -6.34 -9.66
N ASP A 436 25.12 -7.23 -9.60
CA ASP A 436 25.96 -7.42 -8.40
C ASP A 436 26.72 -6.14 -8.03
N SER A 437 27.27 -5.44 -9.02
CA SER A 437 27.97 -4.17 -8.83
C SER A 437 27.03 -3.06 -8.35
N ALA A 438 25.82 -2.97 -8.89
CA ALA A 438 24.81 -2.00 -8.46
C ALA A 438 24.36 -2.29 -7.02
N MET A 439 24.10 -3.55 -6.69
CA MET A 439 23.71 -3.94 -5.32
C MET A 439 24.81 -3.65 -4.29
N SER A 440 26.08 -3.89 -4.64
CA SER A 440 27.20 -3.54 -3.77
C SER A 440 27.24 -2.04 -3.48
N ARG A 441 27.10 -1.18 -4.51
CA ARG A 441 27.02 0.28 -4.30
C ARG A 441 25.83 0.69 -3.41
N ILE A 442 24.66 0.08 -3.64
CA ILE A 442 23.46 0.38 -2.84
C ILE A 442 23.70 0.04 -1.37
N VAL A 443 24.28 -1.13 -1.08
CA VAL A 443 24.59 -1.54 0.30
C VAL A 443 25.62 -0.62 0.94
N GLU A 444 26.70 -0.30 0.22
CA GLU A 444 27.75 0.60 0.70
C GLU A 444 27.21 2.03 0.98
N LEU A 445 26.35 2.56 0.10
CA LEU A 445 25.70 3.85 0.30
C LEU A 445 24.82 3.86 1.54
N LYS A 446 24.01 2.80 1.75
CA LYS A 446 23.17 2.65 2.95
C LYS A 446 24.00 2.52 4.23
N ASP A 447 25.10 1.76 4.20
CA ASP A 447 26.00 1.57 5.35
C ASP A 447 26.58 2.89 5.88
N VAL A 448 26.78 3.86 5.00
CA VAL A 448 27.21 5.21 5.38
C VAL A 448 26.06 6.22 5.47
N GLY A 449 24.80 5.76 5.42
CA GLY A 449 23.58 6.57 5.54
C GLY A 449 23.33 7.51 4.36
N MET A 450 23.84 7.21 3.16
CA MET A 450 23.56 7.93 1.91
C MET A 450 22.32 7.31 1.23
N ASP A 451 21.18 7.33 1.95
CA ASP A 451 19.95 6.63 1.53
C ASP A 451 19.31 7.24 0.28
N VAL A 452 19.46 8.55 0.09
CA VAL A 452 18.95 9.24 -1.12
C VAL A 452 19.68 8.75 -2.36
N GLU A 453 21.01 8.65 -2.30
CA GLU A 453 21.84 8.16 -3.39
C GLU A 453 21.59 6.66 -3.64
N ALA A 454 21.46 5.88 -2.58
CA ALA A 454 21.05 4.47 -2.68
C ALA A 454 19.66 4.33 -3.33
N GLY A 455 18.74 5.24 -3.08
CA GLY A 455 17.44 5.32 -3.75
C GLY A 455 17.57 5.50 -5.27
N PHE A 456 18.42 6.42 -5.73
CA PHE A 456 18.68 6.64 -7.16
C PHE A 456 19.31 5.42 -7.84
N GLU A 457 20.25 4.72 -7.16
CA GLU A 457 20.82 3.47 -7.67
C GLU A 457 19.75 2.36 -7.74
N ASN A 458 18.87 2.23 -6.75
CA ASN A 458 17.73 1.31 -6.77
C ASN A 458 16.80 1.58 -7.95
N ASP A 459 16.46 2.85 -8.19
CA ASP A 459 15.59 3.24 -9.31
C ASP A 459 16.22 2.91 -10.67
N ARG A 460 17.52 3.12 -10.80
CA ARG A 460 18.27 2.74 -12.01
C ARG A 460 18.27 1.22 -12.17
N LEU A 461 18.65 0.49 -11.11
CA LEU A 461 18.69 -0.98 -11.14
C LEU A 461 17.34 -1.56 -11.55
N PHE A 462 16.24 -1.02 -11.04
CA PHE A 462 14.90 -1.47 -11.41
C PHE A 462 14.55 -1.16 -12.86
N ARG A 463 14.89 0.03 -13.38
CA ARG A 463 14.70 0.36 -14.80
C ARG A 463 15.53 -0.53 -15.72
N ASP A 464 16.81 -0.75 -15.39
CA ASP A 464 17.72 -1.58 -16.16
C ASP A 464 17.29 -3.06 -16.19
N ALA A 465 16.64 -3.54 -15.12
CA ALA A 465 16.06 -4.88 -15.05
C ALA A 465 15.02 -5.15 -16.14
N LEU A 466 14.34 -4.10 -16.62
CA LEU A 466 13.32 -4.23 -17.67
C LEU A 466 13.90 -4.38 -19.07
N SER A 467 15.22 -4.27 -19.23
CA SER A 467 15.89 -4.31 -20.54
C SER A 467 16.08 -5.72 -21.12
N ASN A 468 16.19 -6.74 -20.27
CA ASN A 468 16.27 -8.14 -20.70
C ASN A 468 15.95 -9.11 -19.55
N SER A 469 15.61 -10.35 -19.93
CA SER A 469 15.16 -11.40 -18.99
C SER A 469 16.21 -11.77 -17.93
N ALA A 470 17.49 -11.86 -18.30
CA ALA A 470 18.55 -12.23 -17.37
C ALA A 470 18.73 -11.17 -16.26
N ARG A 471 18.74 -9.88 -16.65
CA ARG A 471 18.76 -8.77 -15.67
C ARG A 471 17.52 -8.74 -14.80
N MET A 472 16.34 -8.99 -15.38
CA MET A 472 15.08 -9.03 -14.65
C MET A 472 15.12 -10.06 -13.54
N VAL A 473 15.49 -11.29 -13.86
CA VAL A 473 15.58 -12.42 -12.93
C VAL A 473 16.64 -12.18 -11.85
N ALA A 474 17.85 -11.75 -12.25
CA ALA A 474 18.94 -11.45 -11.31
C ALA A 474 18.56 -10.31 -10.36
N THR A 475 17.92 -9.23 -10.86
CA THR A 475 17.48 -8.10 -10.04
C THR A 475 16.35 -8.51 -9.10
N ALA A 476 15.36 -9.28 -9.56
CA ALA A 476 14.29 -9.80 -8.72
C ALA A 476 14.88 -10.59 -7.54
N HIS A 477 15.83 -11.47 -7.81
CA HIS A 477 16.50 -12.26 -6.77
C HIS A 477 17.30 -11.37 -5.79
N ALA A 478 18.09 -10.43 -6.31
CA ALA A 478 18.94 -9.56 -5.50
C ALA A 478 18.18 -8.60 -4.58
N LEU A 479 16.98 -8.16 -4.99
CA LEU A 479 16.11 -7.28 -4.19
C LEU A 479 15.23 -8.04 -3.18
N ALA A 480 15.17 -9.37 -3.26
CA ALA A 480 14.42 -10.17 -2.30
C ALA A 480 15.01 -10.00 -0.89
N GLY A 481 14.14 -9.77 0.11
CA GLY A 481 14.56 -9.56 1.51
C GLY A 481 15.17 -8.20 1.82
N THR A 482 15.10 -7.27 0.88
CA THR A 482 15.48 -5.87 1.13
C THR A 482 14.24 -5.00 1.33
N ASP A 483 14.43 -3.73 1.66
CA ASP A 483 13.38 -2.70 1.65
C ASP A 483 12.71 -2.52 0.26
N GLN A 484 13.33 -3.09 -0.81
CA GLN A 484 12.81 -3.13 -2.17
C GLN A 484 12.06 -4.44 -2.50
N ALA A 485 11.69 -5.22 -1.52
CA ALA A 485 11.02 -6.52 -1.69
C ALA A 485 9.76 -6.45 -2.57
N SER A 486 8.99 -5.36 -2.51
CA SER A 486 7.84 -5.15 -3.41
C SER A 486 8.24 -5.06 -4.88
N ARG A 487 9.40 -4.44 -5.20
CA ARG A 487 9.96 -4.39 -6.56
C ARG A 487 10.46 -5.77 -7.01
N SER A 488 11.11 -6.52 -6.11
CA SER A 488 11.50 -7.91 -6.35
C SER A 488 10.30 -8.74 -6.84
N ILE A 489 9.21 -8.66 -6.10
CA ILE A 489 7.97 -9.38 -6.38
C ILE A 489 7.31 -8.93 -7.70
N ALA A 490 7.31 -7.62 -7.98
CA ALA A 490 6.81 -7.10 -9.25
C ALA A 490 7.60 -7.66 -10.45
N LEU A 491 8.93 -7.72 -10.34
CA LEU A 491 9.78 -8.34 -11.36
C LEU A 491 9.53 -9.85 -11.46
N GLY A 492 9.34 -10.55 -10.33
CA GLY A 492 8.98 -11.96 -10.31
C GLY A 492 7.65 -12.24 -11.01
N ARG A 493 6.63 -11.39 -10.80
CA ARG A 493 5.36 -11.47 -11.55
C ARG A 493 5.59 -11.30 -13.05
N ARG A 494 6.38 -10.29 -13.42
CA ARG A 494 6.69 -10.01 -14.82
C ARG A 494 7.49 -11.16 -15.47
N ALA A 495 8.41 -11.79 -14.72
CA ALA A 495 9.13 -12.96 -15.20
C ALA A 495 8.19 -14.13 -15.53
N ILE A 496 7.15 -14.37 -14.72
CA ILE A 496 6.10 -15.36 -14.99
C ILE A 496 5.37 -15.05 -16.30
N ASP A 497 5.03 -13.78 -16.52
CA ASP A 497 4.21 -13.36 -17.66
C ASP A 497 5.01 -13.28 -18.97
N GLU A 498 6.29 -12.86 -18.93
CA GLU A 498 7.11 -12.58 -20.11
C GLU A 498 8.15 -13.68 -20.45
N ILE A 499 8.68 -14.37 -19.42
CA ILE A 499 9.69 -15.43 -19.63
C ILE A 499 9.03 -16.81 -19.63
N GLY A 500 8.07 -17.02 -18.70
CA GLY A 500 7.29 -18.25 -18.65
C GLY A 500 7.00 -18.73 -17.24
N ARG A 501 6.10 -19.70 -17.16
CA ARG A 501 5.56 -20.29 -15.91
C ARG A 501 6.43 -21.44 -15.40
N SER A 502 7.70 -21.16 -15.09
CA SER A 502 8.60 -22.16 -14.50
C SER A 502 8.60 -22.06 -12.96
N PRO A 503 8.96 -23.15 -12.25
CA PRO A 503 9.11 -23.12 -10.78
C PRO A 503 10.07 -22.03 -10.30
N GLU A 504 11.16 -21.76 -11.02
CA GLU A 504 12.13 -20.70 -10.71
C GLU A 504 11.47 -19.32 -10.75
N ASN A 505 10.72 -19.02 -11.81
CA ASN A 505 10.02 -17.73 -11.94
C ASN A 505 8.92 -17.57 -10.89
N TYR A 506 8.23 -18.66 -10.53
CA TYR A 506 7.28 -18.63 -9.43
C TYR A 506 7.96 -18.36 -8.09
N ARG A 507 9.17 -18.88 -7.83
CA ARG A 507 9.91 -18.61 -6.58
C ARG A 507 10.36 -17.15 -6.47
N LEU A 508 10.60 -16.44 -7.58
CA LEU A 508 10.82 -14.99 -7.55
C LEU A 508 9.56 -14.22 -7.11
N TYR A 509 8.39 -14.68 -7.48
CA TYR A 509 7.11 -14.09 -7.07
C TYR A 509 6.66 -14.53 -5.66
N PHE A 510 7.07 -15.72 -5.25
CA PHE A 510 6.80 -16.32 -3.93
C PHE A 510 8.12 -16.63 -3.20
N PRO A 511 8.94 -15.62 -2.86
CA PRO A 511 10.21 -15.88 -2.17
C PRO A 511 9.98 -16.40 -0.75
N VAL A 512 10.90 -17.23 -0.25
CA VAL A 512 11.00 -17.61 1.16
C VAL A 512 12.34 -17.15 1.69
N LEU A 513 12.30 -16.31 2.71
CA LEU A 513 13.46 -15.77 3.41
C LEU A 513 13.36 -16.17 4.88
N GLU A 514 14.48 -16.13 5.60
CA GLU A 514 14.55 -16.54 7.01
C GLU A 514 13.99 -17.96 7.25
N ARG A 515 14.23 -18.86 6.28
CA ARG A 515 13.56 -20.16 6.20
C ARG A 515 13.78 -21.02 7.44
N GLU A 516 14.99 -21.02 7.99
CA GLU A 516 15.32 -21.82 9.19
C GLU A 516 14.57 -21.32 10.41
N THR A 517 14.58 -20.00 10.64
CA THR A 517 13.84 -19.35 11.72
C THR A 517 12.34 -19.54 11.56
N LEU A 518 11.83 -19.42 10.34
CA LEU A 518 10.41 -19.63 10.03
C LEU A 518 9.98 -21.07 10.36
N ILE A 519 10.73 -22.06 9.93
CA ILE A 519 10.41 -23.48 10.17
C ILE A 519 10.53 -23.81 11.67
N SER A 520 11.61 -23.40 12.34
CA SER A 520 11.82 -23.69 13.77
C SER A 520 10.76 -23.04 14.65
N SER A 521 10.48 -21.75 14.44
CA SER A 521 9.45 -21.02 15.19
C SER A 521 8.04 -21.54 14.90
N SER A 522 7.76 -21.98 13.67
CA SER A 522 6.47 -22.61 13.34
C SER A 522 6.29 -23.92 14.11
N LYS A 523 7.31 -24.79 14.11
CA LYS A 523 7.28 -26.07 14.83
C LYS A 523 7.12 -25.87 16.34
N GLU A 524 7.88 -24.93 16.92
CA GLU A 524 7.80 -24.60 18.34
C GLU A 524 6.37 -24.18 18.77
N ASN A 525 5.65 -23.49 17.89
CA ASN A 525 4.31 -22.99 18.17
C ASN A 525 3.19 -23.88 17.59
N GLY A 526 3.50 -25.07 17.06
CA GLY A 526 2.52 -26.01 16.49
C GLY A 526 1.83 -25.50 15.23
N LEU A 527 2.53 -24.73 14.42
CA LEU A 527 2.01 -24.11 13.20
C LEU A 527 2.52 -24.81 11.93
N ASP A 528 1.73 -24.75 10.88
CA ASP A 528 2.16 -25.09 9.52
C ASP A 528 3.11 -24.00 8.99
N PRO A 529 4.40 -24.29 8.71
CA PRO A 529 5.34 -23.30 8.21
C PRO A 529 4.93 -22.71 6.85
N VAL A 530 4.18 -23.46 6.05
CA VAL A 530 3.63 -22.97 4.78
C VAL A 530 2.62 -21.84 5.00
N LEU A 531 1.78 -21.97 6.03
CA LEU A 531 0.83 -20.93 6.41
C LEU A 531 1.57 -19.67 6.90
N VAL A 532 2.61 -19.82 7.70
CA VAL A 532 3.43 -18.70 8.20
C VAL A 532 4.11 -17.97 7.05
N ALA A 533 4.73 -18.70 6.10
CA ALA A 533 5.33 -18.09 4.91
C ALA A 533 4.30 -17.31 4.07
N ALA A 534 3.11 -17.88 3.88
CA ALA A 534 2.03 -17.25 3.12
C ALA A 534 1.51 -15.97 3.80
N LEU A 535 1.48 -15.95 5.13
CA LEU A 535 1.10 -14.79 5.92
C LEU A 535 2.17 -13.70 5.83
N ILE A 536 3.45 -14.00 6.07
CA ILE A 536 4.56 -13.03 5.93
C ILE A 536 4.57 -12.40 4.53
N ARG A 537 4.33 -13.22 3.49
CA ARG A 537 4.23 -12.74 2.10
C ARG A 537 3.12 -11.70 1.93
N GLN A 538 1.99 -11.85 2.62
CA GLN A 538 0.86 -10.91 2.56
C GLN A 538 1.12 -9.67 3.42
N GLU A 539 1.73 -9.83 4.60
CA GLU A 539 1.94 -8.74 5.55
C GLU A 539 3.02 -7.75 5.10
N SER A 540 4.16 -8.26 4.64
CA SER A 540 5.33 -7.42 4.38
C SER A 540 6.03 -7.66 3.05
N ASN A 541 5.59 -8.64 2.26
CA ASN A 541 6.37 -9.15 1.12
C ASN A 541 7.77 -9.64 1.53
N PHE A 542 7.96 -10.09 2.76
CA PHE A 542 9.27 -10.39 3.37
C PHE A 542 10.18 -9.16 3.52
N ASN A 543 9.64 -7.94 3.59
CA ASN A 543 10.40 -6.76 3.96
C ASN A 543 10.49 -6.65 5.49
N PRO A 544 11.67 -6.81 6.09
CA PRO A 544 11.82 -6.73 7.56
C PRO A 544 11.60 -5.32 8.10
N LEU A 545 11.79 -4.28 7.27
CA LEU A 545 11.62 -2.88 7.64
C LEU A 545 10.22 -2.33 7.35
N ALA A 546 9.27 -3.21 6.99
CA ALA A 546 7.91 -2.79 6.68
C ALA A 546 7.22 -2.14 7.89
N THR A 547 6.64 -0.97 7.66
CA THR A 547 5.81 -0.26 8.64
C THR A 547 4.49 0.13 8.00
N SER A 548 3.38 -0.27 8.61
CA SER A 548 2.05 0.12 8.12
C SER A 548 1.68 1.54 8.55
N PRO A 549 0.72 2.19 7.88
CA PRO A 549 0.23 3.53 8.27
C PRO A 549 -0.31 3.60 9.72
N VAL A 550 -0.67 2.47 10.31
CA VAL A 550 -1.16 2.38 11.69
C VAL A 550 -0.08 1.91 12.68
N GLY A 551 1.17 1.76 12.22
CA GLY A 551 2.33 1.46 13.06
C GLY A 551 2.59 -0.04 13.30
N ALA A 552 1.99 -0.95 12.54
CA ALA A 552 2.39 -2.36 12.55
C ALA A 552 3.76 -2.53 11.90
N ARG A 553 4.63 -3.42 12.43
CA ARG A 553 6.06 -3.48 12.08
C ARG A 553 6.55 -4.87 11.70
N GLY A 554 7.49 -4.90 10.78
CA GLY A 554 8.30 -6.06 10.43
C GLY A 554 7.58 -7.13 9.60
N LEU A 555 8.16 -8.32 9.54
CA LEU A 555 7.75 -9.40 8.63
C LEU A 555 6.29 -9.83 8.80
N MET A 556 5.82 -9.97 10.03
CA MET A 556 4.46 -10.40 10.36
C MET A 556 3.55 -9.24 10.77
N GLN A 557 3.98 -7.99 10.57
CA GLN A 557 3.21 -6.76 10.83
C GLN A 557 2.55 -6.74 12.22
N LEU A 558 3.36 -6.93 13.25
CA LEU A 558 2.88 -6.86 14.62
C LEU A 558 2.70 -5.41 15.09
N MET A 559 1.58 -5.13 15.71
CA MET A 559 1.41 -3.88 16.46
C MET A 559 2.36 -3.89 17.66
N PRO A 560 3.05 -2.77 17.99
CA PRO A 560 3.99 -2.72 19.13
C PRO A 560 3.39 -3.21 20.45
N ALA A 561 2.12 -2.89 20.72
CA ALA A 561 1.43 -3.36 21.93
C ALA A 561 1.24 -4.90 21.94
N VAL A 562 0.93 -5.50 20.78
CA VAL A 562 0.81 -6.96 20.65
C VAL A 562 2.18 -7.61 20.80
N GLY A 563 3.21 -7.06 20.12
CA GLY A 563 4.59 -7.54 20.23
C GLY A 563 5.08 -7.51 21.67
N LYS A 564 4.82 -6.42 22.41
CA LYS A 564 5.16 -6.30 23.84
C LYS A 564 4.50 -7.38 24.69
N ALA A 565 3.19 -7.54 24.57
CA ALA A 565 2.45 -8.52 25.37
C ALA A 565 2.94 -9.96 25.12
N VAL A 566 3.25 -10.30 23.86
CA VAL A 566 3.81 -11.62 23.51
C VAL A 566 5.24 -11.75 24.02
N ALA A 567 6.08 -10.73 23.90
CA ALA A 567 7.46 -10.74 24.40
C ALA A 567 7.50 -10.97 25.93
N GLU A 568 6.68 -10.25 26.68
CA GLU A 568 6.53 -10.41 28.13
C GLU A 568 6.09 -11.84 28.49
N SER A 569 5.12 -12.39 27.77
CA SER A 569 4.65 -13.77 28.01
C SER A 569 5.70 -14.85 27.72
N LYS A 570 6.70 -14.53 26.89
CA LYS A 570 7.79 -15.43 26.49
C LYS A 570 9.12 -15.13 27.22
N GLY A 571 9.16 -14.15 28.11
CA GLY A 571 10.37 -13.73 28.81
C GLY A 571 11.44 -13.10 27.90
N ILE A 572 11.02 -12.51 26.77
CA ILE A 572 11.89 -11.80 25.83
C ILE A 572 11.98 -10.34 26.25
N GLY A 573 13.15 -9.89 26.69
CA GLY A 573 13.38 -8.51 27.12
C GLY A 573 14.86 -8.17 27.23
N PRO A 574 15.19 -6.88 27.39
CA PRO A 574 14.28 -5.72 27.53
C PRO A 574 13.52 -5.42 26.25
N TRP A 575 12.25 -4.96 26.39
CA TRP A 575 11.40 -4.64 25.25
C TRP A 575 11.76 -3.29 24.63
N ASP A 576 11.97 -3.31 23.30
CA ASP A 576 12.03 -2.14 22.44
C ASP A 576 11.13 -2.39 21.23
N PRO A 577 10.24 -1.47 20.84
CA PRO A 577 9.43 -1.63 19.64
C PRO A 577 10.22 -1.86 18.34
N ASP A 578 11.48 -1.44 18.27
CA ASP A 578 12.34 -1.64 17.10
C ASP A 578 12.84 -3.09 16.97
N LEU A 579 12.74 -3.91 18.02
CA LEU A 579 12.93 -5.36 17.94
C LEU A 579 11.99 -6.02 16.91
N LEU A 580 10.87 -5.38 16.60
CA LEU A 580 9.96 -5.86 15.56
C LEU A 580 10.52 -5.73 14.14
N TYR A 581 11.60 -5.01 13.93
CA TYR A 581 12.32 -4.95 12.65
C TYR A 581 13.40 -6.03 12.52
N GLU A 582 13.71 -6.73 13.61
CA GLU A 582 14.61 -7.89 13.59
C GLU A 582 13.86 -9.13 13.09
N PRO A 583 14.28 -9.74 11.95
CA PRO A 583 13.53 -10.82 11.32
C PRO A 583 13.23 -12.01 12.25
N ALA A 584 14.25 -12.48 12.96
CA ALA A 584 14.12 -13.64 13.85
C ALA A 584 13.18 -13.36 15.03
N THR A 585 13.30 -12.19 15.65
CA THR A 585 12.45 -11.77 16.76
C THR A 585 11.01 -11.58 16.30
N ASN A 586 10.79 -10.94 15.15
CA ASN A 586 9.46 -10.72 14.60
C ASN A 586 8.75 -12.05 14.28
N ILE A 587 9.45 -13.02 13.66
CA ILE A 587 8.90 -14.36 13.37
C ILE A 587 8.56 -15.10 14.66
N LYS A 588 9.43 -15.09 15.68
CA LYS A 588 9.17 -15.75 16.98
C LYS A 588 7.93 -15.19 17.66
N LEU A 589 7.82 -13.86 17.74
CA LEU A 589 6.67 -13.21 18.38
C LEU A 589 5.39 -13.39 17.53
N GLY A 590 5.49 -13.26 16.22
CA GLY A 590 4.35 -13.38 15.30
C GLY A 590 3.78 -14.80 15.26
N THR A 591 4.64 -15.84 15.26
CA THR A 591 4.18 -17.23 15.31
C THR A 591 3.54 -17.57 16.65
N ALA A 592 4.05 -17.04 17.76
CA ALA A 592 3.42 -17.21 19.07
C ALA A 592 2.03 -16.56 19.11
N HIS A 593 1.88 -15.36 18.56
CA HIS A 593 0.56 -14.70 18.43
C HIS A 593 -0.40 -15.51 17.54
N LEU A 594 0.05 -15.92 16.36
CA LEU A 594 -0.75 -16.70 15.41
C LEU A 594 -1.20 -18.05 16.01
N SER A 595 -0.35 -18.71 16.79
CA SER A 595 -0.66 -19.97 17.49
C SER A 595 -1.86 -19.83 18.42
N GLY A 596 -2.02 -18.68 19.11
CA GLY A 596 -3.20 -18.40 19.92
C GLY A 596 -4.48 -18.45 19.10
N LEU A 597 -4.48 -17.87 17.92
CA LEU A 597 -5.64 -17.87 17.02
C LEU A 597 -5.92 -19.27 16.43
N VAL A 598 -4.87 -20.03 16.07
CA VAL A 598 -5.02 -21.39 15.54
C VAL A 598 -5.63 -22.32 16.59
N ARG A 599 -5.28 -22.18 17.87
CA ARG A 599 -5.93 -22.94 18.95
C ARG A 599 -7.39 -22.59 19.15
N LYS A 600 -7.77 -21.33 18.90
CA LYS A 600 -9.14 -20.86 19.07
C LYS A 600 -10.05 -21.24 17.89
N TYR A 601 -9.55 -21.19 16.68
CA TYR A 601 -10.32 -21.41 15.46
C TYR A 601 -9.82 -22.63 14.70
N PRO A 602 -10.65 -23.69 14.52
CA PRO A 602 -10.25 -24.88 13.76
C PRO A 602 -10.15 -24.59 12.25
N GLU A 603 -10.89 -23.58 11.72
CA GLU A 603 -10.85 -23.24 10.30
C GLU A 603 -9.86 -22.11 10.03
N VAL A 604 -8.90 -22.40 9.15
CA VAL A 604 -7.84 -21.46 8.77
C VAL A 604 -8.36 -20.12 8.25
N VAL A 605 -9.52 -20.12 7.60
CA VAL A 605 -10.14 -18.86 7.10
C VAL A 605 -10.52 -17.93 8.26
N LYS A 606 -10.96 -18.49 9.39
CA LYS A 606 -11.31 -17.72 10.59
C LYS A 606 -10.06 -17.24 11.33
N VAL A 607 -9.00 -18.05 11.36
CA VAL A 607 -7.69 -17.65 11.89
C VAL A 607 -7.18 -16.40 11.17
N LEU A 608 -7.15 -16.46 9.85
CA LEU A 608 -6.68 -15.36 9.00
C LEU A 608 -7.55 -14.10 9.11
N ALA A 609 -8.87 -14.30 9.14
CA ALA A 609 -9.80 -13.19 9.35
C ALA A 609 -9.64 -12.55 10.73
N ALA A 610 -9.35 -13.34 11.78
CA ALA A 610 -9.12 -12.85 13.13
C ALA A 610 -7.79 -12.09 13.25
N TYR A 611 -6.75 -12.59 12.59
CA TYR A 611 -5.45 -11.92 12.55
C TYR A 611 -5.56 -10.49 11.96
N ASN A 612 -6.27 -10.34 10.85
CA ASN A 612 -6.42 -9.06 10.17
C ASN A 612 -7.50 -8.14 10.79
N ALA A 613 -8.66 -8.68 11.13
CA ALA A 613 -9.82 -7.88 11.53
C ALA A 613 -10.16 -7.95 13.03
N GLY A 614 -9.54 -8.86 13.77
CA GLY A 614 -9.81 -9.10 15.18
C GLY A 614 -10.91 -10.12 15.44
N GLU A 615 -10.81 -10.81 16.57
CA GLU A 615 -11.63 -11.96 16.96
C GLU A 615 -13.12 -11.63 17.09
N SER A 616 -13.48 -10.51 17.74
CA SER A 616 -14.88 -10.13 17.96
C SER A 616 -15.69 -9.98 16.66
N ARG A 617 -15.02 -9.61 15.57
CA ARG A 617 -15.65 -9.54 14.24
C ARG A 617 -15.86 -10.93 13.65
N VAL A 618 -14.88 -11.79 13.78
CA VAL A 618 -14.98 -13.18 13.30
C VAL A 618 -16.08 -13.94 14.02
N GLU A 619 -16.21 -13.78 15.34
CA GLU A 619 -17.31 -14.33 16.10
C GLU A 619 -18.67 -13.91 15.52
N LYS A 620 -18.85 -12.61 15.29
CA LYS A 620 -20.04 -12.08 14.64
C LYS A 620 -20.26 -12.62 13.22
N TRP A 621 -19.22 -12.74 12.42
CA TRP A 621 -19.34 -13.26 11.04
C TRP A 621 -19.64 -14.76 11.02
N SER A 622 -19.20 -15.50 12.03
CA SER A 622 -19.46 -16.93 12.17
C SER A 622 -20.95 -17.26 12.44
N THR A 623 -21.76 -16.28 12.85
CA THR A 623 -23.21 -16.48 13.01
C THR A 623 -24.01 -16.31 11.70
N LYS A 624 -23.35 -15.95 10.60
CA LYS A 624 -24.03 -15.76 9.32
C LYS A 624 -24.46 -17.08 8.69
N THR A 625 -25.61 -17.06 7.99
CA THR A 625 -26.11 -18.23 7.25
C THR A 625 -25.02 -18.75 6.30
N GLY A 626 -24.75 -20.05 6.33
CA GLY A 626 -23.75 -20.70 5.49
C GLY A 626 -22.30 -20.57 5.98
N ALA A 627 -22.02 -19.92 7.11
CA ALA A 627 -20.68 -19.71 7.64
C ALA A 627 -19.96 -21.01 8.09
N ALA A 628 -20.65 -22.14 8.13
CA ALA A 628 -20.05 -23.45 8.36
C ALA A 628 -19.23 -23.96 7.14
N ASP A 629 -19.53 -23.50 5.93
CA ASP A 629 -18.70 -23.73 4.74
C ASP A 629 -17.59 -22.65 4.72
N PRO A 630 -16.30 -23.01 4.82
CA PRO A 630 -15.20 -22.04 4.87
C PRO A 630 -15.11 -21.15 3.62
N GLU A 631 -15.50 -21.67 2.44
CA GLU A 631 -15.51 -20.90 1.20
C GLU A 631 -16.66 -19.87 1.22
N VAL A 632 -17.87 -20.28 1.69
CA VAL A 632 -18.99 -19.36 1.89
C VAL A 632 -18.68 -18.32 2.96
N PHE A 633 -18.06 -18.72 4.09
CA PHE A 633 -17.61 -17.79 5.12
C PHE A 633 -16.71 -16.72 4.52
N THR A 634 -15.71 -17.11 3.71
CA THR A 634 -14.79 -16.17 3.04
C THR A 634 -15.53 -15.16 2.18
N GLU A 635 -16.52 -15.60 1.39
CA GLU A 635 -17.32 -14.70 0.55
C GLU A 635 -18.21 -13.75 1.35
N ARG A 636 -18.64 -14.16 2.54
CA ARG A 636 -19.52 -13.37 3.42
C ARG A 636 -18.77 -12.47 4.39
N ILE A 637 -17.42 -12.44 4.37
CA ILE A 637 -16.65 -11.43 5.10
C ILE A 637 -17.06 -10.04 4.56
N PRO A 638 -17.64 -9.15 5.40
CA PRO A 638 -18.16 -7.86 4.91
C PRO A 638 -17.03 -6.91 4.48
N PHE A 639 -15.86 -7.02 5.12
CA PHE A 639 -14.71 -6.16 4.85
C PHE A 639 -13.95 -6.67 3.64
N VAL A 640 -13.96 -5.90 2.57
CA VAL A 640 -13.27 -6.25 1.31
C VAL A 640 -11.79 -6.52 1.57
N GLU A 641 -11.13 -5.68 2.36
CA GLU A 641 -9.71 -5.84 2.72
C GLU A 641 -9.47 -7.19 3.39
N THR A 642 -10.23 -7.52 4.44
CA THR A 642 -10.08 -8.80 5.17
C THR A 642 -10.41 -10.00 4.28
N ARG A 643 -11.44 -9.89 3.43
CA ARG A 643 -11.80 -10.94 2.48
C ARG A 643 -10.68 -11.21 1.47
N ASP A 644 -10.10 -10.15 0.91
CA ASP A 644 -9.00 -10.27 -0.04
C ASP A 644 -7.70 -10.72 0.65
N TYR A 645 -7.48 -10.32 1.90
CA TYR A 645 -6.40 -10.82 2.75
C TYR A 645 -6.47 -12.35 2.90
N VAL A 646 -7.62 -12.88 3.32
CA VAL A 646 -7.83 -14.32 3.47
C VAL A 646 -7.61 -15.06 2.15
N ARG A 647 -8.21 -14.57 1.06
CA ARG A 647 -8.07 -15.16 -0.28
C ARG A 647 -6.62 -15.18 -0.75
N THR A 648 -5.90 -14.09 -0.53
CA THR A 648 -4.50 -13.94 -0.96
C THR A 648 -3.59 -14.90 -0.20
N ILE A 649 -3.76 -15.03 1.13
CA ILE A 649 -2.95 -15.96 1.92
C ILE A 649 -3.23 -17.42 1.55
N LEU A 650 -4.48 -17.79 1.35
CA LEU A 650 -4.82 -19.15 0.92
C LEU A 650 -4.26 -19.49 -0.46
N ARG A 651 -4.26 -18.51 -1.38
CA ARG A 651 -3.55 -18.64 -2.66
C ARG A 651 -2.05 -18.81 -2.45
N ASN A 652 -1.42 -17.91 -1.69
CA ASN A 652 0.02 -17.97 -1.40
C ASN A 652 0.40 -19.32 -0.79
N ARG A 653 -0.38 -19.80 0.18
CA ARG A 653 -0.17 -21.09 0.84
C ARG A 653 -0.11 -22.24 -0.16
N ALA A 654 -1.01 -22.29 -1.14
CA ALA A 654 -1.01 -23.34 -2.16
C ALA A 654 0.26 -23.31 -3.03
N TYR A 655 0.73 -22.12 -3.41
CA TYR A 655 1.97 -21.97 -4.17
C TYR A 655 3.20 -22.32 -3.34
N TYR A 656 3.30 -21.86 -2.09
CA TYR A 656 4.41 -22.24 -1.21
C TYR A 656 4.48 -23.73 -0.97
N GLN A 657 3.33 -24.39 -0.79
CA GLN A 657 3.25 -25.85 -0.62
C GLN A 657 3.82 -26.60 -1.83
N ALA A 658 3.56 -26.09 -3.05
CA ALA A 658 4.02 -26.73 -4.29
C ALA A 658 5.50 -26.45 -4.59
N LEU A 659 5.99 -25.23 -4.27
CA LEU A 659 7.30 -24.75 -4.70
C LEU A 659 8.47 -25.13 -3.80
N TYR A 660 8.22 -25.45 -2.51
CA TYR A 660 9.28 -25.63 -1.53
C TYR A 660 9.16 -26.93 -0.74
N PRO A 661 10.29 -27.58 -0.37
CA PRO A 661 10.29 -28.64 0.63
C PRO A 661 10.16 -28.03 2.02
N TRP A 662 9.14 -28.45 2.79
CA TRP A 662 8.84 -27.94 4.13
C TRP A 662 9.14 -28.97 5.22
#